data_3b5741e669a4a2695bd149f9c4882cc4
#
_entry.id   3b5741e669a4a2695bd149f9c4882cc4
#
_cell.length_a   1.000
_cell.length_b   1.000
_cell.length_c   1.000
_cell.angle_alpha   90.00
_cell.angle_beta   90.00
_cell.angle_gamma   90.00
#
_symmetry.space_group_name_H-M   'P 1'
#
loop_
_entity.id
_entity.type
_entity.pdbx_description
1 polymer ?
#
loop_
_entity_poly.entity_id
_entity_poly.type
_entity_poly.pdbx_seq_one_letter_code
_entity_poly.pdbx_strand_id
1 'polypeptide(L)'
;MLARLESKLHRLRRWLSRSEWAIKHLGLTPSEGTSEEPGLLIIQIDGLARAQLEQAIAKGRMPFLRRLLKSKTYGAHTFYPGIPTTTAAVQAELFYGLRSAVPAFSFFRRDKQELGRMLDPTWAKDFEAGFATQADGLLTGGSSWSNIYTGGAGQNEAHFCAASNGLGDMWQTGKIRNIFVFFLLHFSAVLRITALLLLETGIALWDALTGIRRGQPAGHELLVVLSRIFVSIGLRELVTIGVTVDVARGLPVIHANFLGYDEQSHARGPGSVFAHWSLRGIDRSIKVLYRSAHRSPRRDYAVWIISDHGQERTRSFATEIPGGIEEVVRNCYDTARQRDPAWRARSQRRAHALWPGHGRWATRQRERIRAADALTAEEQATFTVVAVGPVGHVYFAKPLDDEQRAALAKRLVEQGKVPGVLLKRTDGTITWFHPAGATAVPDEVPAMLTHPEAMRAEIAKDMVEFCANRDSGDLILLGWSPGEGTWTFAPERGAHGGLGEDETQGFALLPVRTPLPAGTKHFIRPSALRQAALYHLDRETLTRPPRTRAEQPEPSVRIMTYNVHGCYGTDGRISPRRIARIIDAEMPDPDIVALQEIDLGRRRSRAEDQSALIAKLLGMNHEFCPTVTVNDEHYGHALFSPWPMEVVKRARLPAAPGRGKSEPRAALWVRINVAGRMLNVVTTHLGLGWNEGSVQVGALLGEDWLGGIPADEPVILCGDFNLSPGGAAYRQLTGRLRDAQLALRGHTPLRTFSSIRPLMRIDHVMLSPHFEVEGVSVPRNELTRVASDHFPLVVDLRVSSAIAAAPTTTPAGPVQCRPASAIPVPG
;
A
#
# COMPACT_ATOMS: atom_id res chain seq x y z
N MET A 1 22.17 -28.60 -10.30
CA MET A 1 23.32 -28.36 -9.37
C MET A 1 23.26 -27.00 -8.76
N LEU A 2 23.06 -25.91 -9.54
CA LEU A 2 22.88 -24.52 -9.07
C LEU A 2 21.69 -24.38 -8.11
N ALA A 3 20.50 -24.87 -8.43
CA ALA A 3 19.31 -24.84 -7.58
C ALA A 3 19.52 -25.50 -6.19
N ARG A 4 20.30 -26.60 -6.14
CA ARG A 4 20.67 -27.26 -4.85
C ARG A 4 21.65 -26.42 -4.04
N LEU A 5 22.54 -25.69 -4.69
CA LEU A 5 23.47 -24.76 -4.02
C LEU A 5 22.72 -23.55 -3.51
N GLU A 6 21.83 -23.00 -4.32
CA GLU A 6 20.95 -21.89 -3.93
C GLU A 6 20.04 -22.26 -2.75
N SER A 7 19.42 -23.44 -2.78
CA SER A 7 18.60 -23.93 -1.66
C SER A 7 19.41 -24.11 -0.37
N LYS A 8 20.69 -24.51 -0.45
CA LYS A 8 21.60 -24.59 0.72
C LYS A 8 21.96 -23.20 1.22
N LEU A 9 22.27 -22.28 0.31
CA LEU A 9 22.54 -20.87 0.66
C LEU A 9 21.32 -20.21 1.29
N HIS A 10 20.11 -20.50 0.84
CA HIS A 10 18.87 -19.97 1.43
C HIS A 10 18.56 -20.62 2.78
N ARG A 11 18.85 -21.92 2.99
CA ARG A 11 18.77 -22.54 4.33
C ARG A 11 19.77 -21.90 5.30
N LEU A 12 20.99 -21.66 4.84
CA LEU A 12 21.99 -20.95 5.63
C LEU A 12 21.57 -19.51 5.94
N ARG A 13 21.03 -18.79 4.95
CA ARG A 13 20.47 -17.43 5.17
C ARG A 13 19.31 -17.43 6.14
N ARG A 14 18.40 -18.43 6.13
CA ARG A 14 17.33 -18.56 7.15
C ARG A 14 17.92 -18.83 8.52
N TRP A 15 18.88 -19.73 8.62
CA TRP A 15 19.58 -20.03 9.87
C TRP A 15 20.33 -18.79 10.40
N LEU A 16 20.82 -17.92 9.53
CA LEU A 16 21.41 -16.62 9.86
C LEU A 16 20.39 -15.48 9.97
N SER A 17 19.09 -15.76 9.81
CA SER A 17 18.04 -14.73 9.88
C SER A 17 17.89 -14.22 11.30
N ARG A 18 18.10 -12.91 11.47
CA ARG A 18 17.95 -12.22 12.77
C ARG A 18 16.54 -12.36 13.33
N SER A 19 15.52 -12.34 12.46
CA SER A 19 14.14 -12.48 12.88
C SER A 19 13.82 -13.88 13.41
N GLU A 20 14.33 -14.94 12.77
CA GLU A 20 14.18 -16.31 13.30
C GLU A 20 14.88 -16.50 14.64
N TRP A 21 16.05 -15.89 14.80
CA TRP A 21 16.75 -15.87 16.08
C TRP A 21 15.98 -15.07 17.15
N ALA A 22 15.39 -13.93 16.78
CA ALA A 22 14.56 -13.15 17.67
C ALA A 22 13.33 -13.94 18.12
N ILE A 23 12.62 -14.60 17.21
CA ILE A 23 11.47 -15.47 17.54
C ILE A 23 11.89 -16.53 18.57
N LYS A 24 12.99 -17.26 18.30
CA LYS A 24 13.46 -18.33 19.17
C LYS A 24 13.90 -17.83 20.56
N HIS A 25 14.66 -16.76 20.61
CA HIS A 25 15.23 -16.26 21.87
C HIS A 25 14.27 -15.44 22.71
N LEU A 26 13.30 -14.78 22.08
CA LEU A 26 12.25 -14.05 22.80
C LEU A 26 11.06 -14.95 23.17
N GLY A 27 11.07 -16.22 22.73
CA GLY A 27 9.98 -17.17 23.02
C GLY A 27 8.65 -16.80 22.34
N LEU A 28 8.72 -16.10 21.19
CA LEU A 28 7.52 -15.68 20.46
C LEU A 28 6.90 -16.89 19.73
N THR A 29 5.59 -16.99 19.78
CA THR A 29 4.86 -18.08 19.12
C THR A 29 4.74 -17.78 17.62
N PRO A 30 5.27 -18.65 16.73
CA PRO A 30 4.99 -18.55 15.30
C PRO A 30 3.51 -18.87 15.03
N SER A 31 2.93 -18.26 13.99
CA SER A 31 1.62 -18.65 13.50
C SER A 31 1.70 -20.07 12.90
N GLU A 32 0.62 -20.84 13.05
CA GLU A 32 0.47 -22.16 12.43
C GLU A 32 0.20 -22.06 10.91
N GLY A 33 0.05 -20.86 10.38
CA GLY A 33 -0.20 -20.57 8.98
C GLY A 33 0.84 -21.15 8.01
N THR A 34 0.37 -21.45 6.82
CA THR A 34 1.20 -21.96 5.72
C THR A 34 1.57 -20.85 4.75
N SER A 35 2.59 -21.09 3.92
CA SER A 35 2.99 -20.13 2.88
C SER A 35 1.91 -19.87 1.81
N GLU A 36 0.86 -20.66 1.78
CA GLU A 36 -0.26 -20.53 0.85
C GLU A 36 -1.42 -19.70 1.42
N GLU A 37 -1.44 -19.45 2.73
CA GLU A 37 -2.47 -18.64 3.33
C GLU A 37 -2.21 -17.16 3.08
N PRO A 38 -3.28 -16.37 2.79
CA PRO A 38 -3.14 -14.94 2.59
C PRO A 38 -2.74 -14.24 3.89
N GLY A 39 -1.84 -13.27 3.77
CA GLY A 39 -1.47 -12.36 4.83
C GLY A 39 -1.63 -10.92 4.36
N LEU A 40 -1.88 -10.02 5.30
CA LEU A 40 -2.02 -8.60 5.01
C LEU A 40 -1.09 -7.77 5.90
N LEU A 41 -0.25 -6.95 5.28
CA LEU A 41 0.54 -5.94 5.96
C LEU A 41 0.05 -4.56 5.52
N ILE A 42 -0.57 -3.84 6.45
CA ILE A 42 -1.00 -2.45 6.24
C ILE A 42 0.05 -1.53 6.87
N ILE A 43 0.62 -0.65 6.07
CA ILE A 43 1.61 0.35 6.50
C ILE A 43 0.96 1.72 6.38
N GLN A 44 0.71 2.36 7.50
CA GLN A 44 0.17 3.71 7.58
C GLN A 44 1.30 4.72 7.69
N ILE A 45 1.22 5.80 6.93
CA ILE A 45 2.04 7.01 7.10
C ILE A 45 1.10 8.08 7.64
N ASP A 46 1.24 8.37 8.92
CA ASP A 46 0.36 9.28 9.65
C ASP A 46 0.41 10.71 9.08
N GLY A 47 -0.76 11.30 8.85
CA GLY A 47 -0.92 12.69 8.49
C GLY A 47 -0.45 13.10 7.09
N LEU A 48 -0.12 12.17 6.19
CA LEU A 48 0.46 12.49 4.88
C LEU A 48 -0.61 12.68 3.81
N ALA A 49 -0.92 13.93 3.46
CA ALA A 49 -1.82 14.27 2.36
C ALA A 49 -1.31 13.73 1.01
N ARG A 50 -2.24 13.42 0.12
CA ARG A 50 -1.91 12.94 -1.25
C ARG A 50 -1.03 13.93 -2.02
N ALA A 51 -1.34 15.23 -1.95
CA ALA A 51 -0.55 16.28 -2.59
C ALA A 51 0.90 16.32 -2.06
N GLN A 52 1.09 16.12 -0.75
CA GLN A 52 2.42 16.08 -0.12
C GLN A 52 3.20 14.82 -0.50
N LEU A 53 2.53 13.67 -0.64
CA LEU A 53 3.14 12.44 -1.17
C LEU A 53 3.66 12.66 -2.59
N GLU A 54 2.83 13.20 -3.48
CA GLU A 54 3.19 13.48 -4.88
C GLU A 54 4.39 14.44 -4.94
N GLN A 55 4.39 15.49 -4.13
CA GLN A 55 5.50 16.42 -4.01
C GLN A 55 6.78 15.75 -3.49
N ALA A 56 6.67 14.89 -2.46
CA ALA A 56 7.80 14.15 -1.90
C ALA A 56 8.41 13.18 -2.93
N ILE A 57 7.58 12.52 -3.74
CA ILE A 57 8.00 11.64 -4.84
C ILE A 57 8.71 12.45 -5.93
N ALA A 58 8.15 13.60 -6.33
CA ALA A 58 8.74 14.48 -7.33
C ALA A 58 10.11 15.01 -6.87
N LYS A 59 10.24 15.42 -5.60
CA LYS A 59 11.50 15.87 -4.99
C LYS A 59 12.49 14.73 -4.68
N GLY A 60 12.17 13.47 -5.02
CA GLY A 60 13.05 12.32 -4.79
C GLY A 60 13.21 11.92 -3.32
N ARG A 61 12.31 12.34 -2.43
CA ARG A 61 12.35 12.00 -1.01
C ARG A 61 11.90 10.56 -0.74
N MET A 62 11.03 10.01 -1.62
CA MET A 62 10.48 8.65 -1.51
C MET A 62 10.84 7.79 -2.74
N PRO A 63 12.12 7.42 -2.90
CA PRO A 63 12.60 6.72 -4.09
C PRO A 63 12.07 5.28 -4.22
N PHE A 64 11.69 4.62 -3.13
CA PHE A 64 11.10 3.29 -3.18
C PHE A 64 9.65 3.36 -3.67
N LEU A 65 8.81 4.23 -3.10
CA LEU A 65 7.42 4.41 -3.54
C LEU A 65 7.35 4.90 -5.00
N ARG A 66 8.26 5.79 -5.41
CA ARG A 66 8.39 6.19 -6.82
C ARG A 66 8.60 5.00 -7.75
N ARG A 67 9.45 4.03 -7.37
CA ARG A 67 9.68 2.81 -8.17
C ARG A 67 8.48 1.89 -8.16
N LEU A 68 7.82 1.75 -6.99
CA LEU A 68 6.64 0.92 -6.83
C LEU A 68 5.52 1.38 -7.77
N LEU A 69 5.23 2.68 -7.79
CA LEU A 69 4.24 3.27 -8.71
C LEU A 69 4.64 3.14 -10.18
N LYS A 70 5.94 3.35 -10.51
CA LYS A 70 6.44 3.17 -11.87
C LYS A 70 6.33 1.74 -12.39
N SER A 71 6.30 0.75 -11.50
CA SER A 71 6.17 -0.67 -11.90
C SER A 71 4.75 -1.02 -12.37
N LYS A 72 3.77 -0.12 -12.23
CA LYS A 72 2.35 -0.31 -12.54
C LYS A 72 1.69 -1.49 -11.81
N THR A 73 2.37 -2.08 -10.82
CA THR A 73 1.83 -3.16 -9.98
C THR A 73 1.02 -2.61 -8.79
N TYR A 74 1.11 -1.30 -8.56
CA TYR A 74 0.37 -0.57 -7.53
C TYR A 74 -0.40 0.59 -8.16
N GLY A 75 -1.66 0.73 -7.76
CA GLY A 75 -2.50 1.90 -8.03
C GLY A 75 -2.44 2.89 -6.89
N ALA A 76 -2.47 4.18 -7.22
CA ALA A 76 -2.63 5.26 -6.25
C ALA A 76 -4.08 5.73 -6.23
N HIS A 77 -4.73 5.61 -5.09
CA HIS A 77 -6.11 6.00 -4.87
C HIS A 77 -6.17 7.18 -3.91
N THR A 78 -7.16 8.04 -4.04
CA THR A 78 -7.50 9.02 -3.01
C THR A 78 -8.15 8.29 -1.85
N PHE A 79 -7.68 8.53 -0.64
CA PHE A 79 -8.26 8.01 0.59
C PHE A 79 -8.98 9.14 1.31
N TYR A 80 -10.28 8.99 1.52
CA TYR A 80 -11.10 9.94 2.25
C TYR A 80 -11.31 9.45 3.68
N PRO A 81 -10.76 10.14 4.70
CA PRO A 81 -10.77 9.69 6.09
C PRO A 81 -12.13 9.71 6.78
N GLY A 82 -13.10 10.47 6.25
CA GLY A 82 -14.30 10.85 6.98
C GLY A 82 -14.07 12.08 7.86
N ILE A 83 -15.07 12.46 8.66
CA ILE A 83 -15.03 13.57 9.61
C ILE A 83 -15.38 13.07 11.01
N PRO A 84 -14.57 13.44 12.04
CA PRO A 84 -13.37 14.28 12.01
C PRO A 84 -12.17 13.56 11.39
N THR A 85 -11.29 14.30 10.70
CA THR A 85 -10.08 13.79 10.05
C THR A 85 -8.97 13.49 11.07
N THR A 86 -9.23 12.54 11.96
CA THR A 86 -8.30 12.15 13.04
C THR A 86 -7.96 10.68 12.98
N THR A 87 -6.72 10.32 13.36
CA THR A 87 -6.27 8.93 13.45
C THR A 87 -7.23 8.05 14.22
N ALA A 88 -7.80 8.55 15.34
CA ALA A 88 -8.73 7.81 16.16
C ALA A 88 -10.05 7.48 15.44
N ALA A 89 -10.60 8.44 14.68
CA ALA A 89 -11.83 8.21 13.91
C ALA A 89 -11.60 7.26 12.73
N VAL A 90 -10.49 7.47 12.00
CA VAL A 90 -10.11 6.61 10.86
C VAL A 90 -9.84 5.17 11.30
N GLN A 91 -9.12 4.98 12.41
CA GLN A 91 -8.84 3.64 12.93
C GLN A 91 -10.10 2.96 13.48
N ALA A 92 -11.07 3.69 14.05
CA ALA A 92 -12.35 3.12 14.44
C ALA A 92 -13.12 2.59 13.22
N GLU A 93 -13.17 3.36 12.12
CA GLU A 93 -13.81 2.93 10.88
C GLU A 93 -13.01 1.82 10.17
N LEU A 94 -11.67 1.89 10.12
CA LEU A 94 -10.83 0.88 9.48
C LEU A 94 -10.84 -0.46 10.24
N PHE A 95 -10.74 -0.41 11.56
CA PHE A 95 -10.60 -1.63 12.36
C PHE A 95 -11.94 -2.27 12.72
N TYR A 96 -13.00 -1.46 12.89
CA TYR A 96 -14.31 -1.92 13.34
C TYR A 96 -15.46 -1.60 12.39
N GLY A 97 -15.25 -0.77 11.36
CA GLY A 97 -16.29 -0.36 10.42
C GLY A 97 -17.23 0.74 10.94
N LEU A 98 -16.88 1.39 12.04
CA LEU A 98 -17.74 2.33 12.76
C LEU A 98 -17.43 3.77 12.34
N ARG A 99 -18.33 4.41 11.61
CA ARG A 99 -18.23 5.79 11.16
C ARG A 99 -18.46 6.77 12.30
N SER A 100 -17.78 7.89 12.26
CA SER A 100 -17.97 9.02 13.20
C SER A 100 -18.09 8.61 14.69
N ALA A 101 -17.45 7.47 15.04
CA ALA A 101 -17.52 6.87 16.36
C ALA A 101 -16.79 7.70 17.43
N VAL A 102 -15.94 8.65 17.02
CA VAL A 102 -15.14 9.51 17.90
C VAL A 102 -15.45 10.96 17.55
N PRO A 103 -15.80 11.82 18.55
CA PRO A 103 -16.21 13.19 18.29
C PRO A 103 -15.04 14.11 17.87
N ALA A 104 -13.86 13.87 18.42
CA ALA A 104 -12.60 14.57 18.15
C ALA A 104 -11.45 13.88 18.85
N PHE A 105 -10.23 14.37 18.66
CA PHE A 105 -9.05 13.88 19.38
C PHE A 105 -9.12 14.18 20.88
N SER A 106 -9.74 15.31 21.24
CA SER A 106 -10.07 15.68 22.64
C SER A 106 -11.51 16.15 22.69
N PHE A 107 -12.21 15.81 23.77
CA PHE A 107 -13.65 16.09 23.97
C PHE A 107 -13.98 16.14 25.47
N PHE A 108 -15.17 16.58 25.79
CA PHE A 108 -15.68 16.56 27.16
C PHE A 108 -16.80 15.54 27.28
N ARG A 109 -16.64 14.58 28.19
CA ARG A 109 -17.64 13.56 28.53
C ARG A 109 -18.61 14.11 29.58
N ARG A 110 -19.84 14.41 29.15
CA ARG A 110 -20.85 15.00 30.05
C ARG A 110 -21.28 14.08 31.16
N ASP A 111 -21.39 12.79 30.90
CA ASP A 111 -21.79 11.79 31.91
C ASP A 111 -20.72 11.56 32.98
N LYS A 112 -19.46 11.74 32.65
CA LYS A 112 -18.31 11.60 33.58
C LYS A 112 -17.79 12.94 34.11
N GLN A 113 -18.22 14.07 33.53
CA GLN A 113 -17.70 15.43 33.79
C GLN A 113 -16.18 15.53 33.66
N GLU A 114 -15.61 14.83 32.66
CA GLU A 114 -14.17 14.71 32.47
C GLU A 114 -13.76 15.05 31.04
N LEU A 115 -12.54 15.57 30.91
CA LEU A 115 -11.89 15.77 29.60
C LEU A 115 -11.29 14.44 29.11
N GLY A 116 -11.75 13.98 27.95
CA GLY A 116 -11.24 12.81 27.25
C GLY A 116 -10.17 13.18 26.22
N ARG A 117 -9.17 12.33 26.08
CA ARG A 117 -8.15 12.40 25.02
C ARG A 117 -7.87 11.01 24.47
N MET A 118 -7.84 10.86 23.17
CA MET A 118 -7.70 9.55 22.53
C MET A 118 -6.31 8.91 22.71
N LEU A 119 -5.27 9.68 23.07
CA LEU A 119 -3.97 9.11 23.48
C LEU A 119 -3.92 8.68 24.95
N ASP A 120 -4.94 8.98 25.77
CA ASP A 120 -5.00 8.48 27.13
C ASP A 120 -5.49 7.01 27.11
N PRO A 121 -4.72 6.09 27.70
CA PRO A 121 -5.07 4.67 27.71
C PRO A 121 -6.46 4.37 28.25
N THR A 122 -6.94 5.15 29.21
CA THR A 122 -8.27 4.97 29.83
C THR A 122 -9.37 5.19 28.79
N TRP A 123 -9.29 6.30 28.04
CA TRP A 123 -10.28 6.65 27.03
C TRP A 123 -10.18 5.77 25.80
N ALA A 124 -8.96 5.51 25.31
CA ALA A 124 -8.76 4.64 24.15
C ALA A 124 -9.34 3.24 24.40
N LYS A 125 -9.14 2.67 25.60
CA LYS A 125 -9.71 1.37 26.01
C LYS A 125 -11.23 1.41 26.15
N ASP A 126 -11.79 2.47 26.73
CA ASP A 126 -13.24 2.64 26.93
C ASP A 126 -13.96 2.69 25.58
N PHE A 127 -13.43 3.45 24.62
CA PHE A 127 -13.97 3.50 23.26
C PHE A 127 -13.82 2.16 22.55
N GLU A 128 -12.64 1.57 22.57
CA GLU A 128 -12.39 0.30 21.87
C GLU A 128 -13.25 -0.84 22.44
N ALA A 129 -13.46 -0.88 23.76
CA ALA A 129 -14.36 -1.84 24.37
C ALA A 129 -15.81 -1.70 23.84
N GLY A 130 -16.26 -0.45 23.65
CA GLY A 130 -17.56 -0.19 23.02
C GLY A 130 -17.63 -0.61 21.55
N PHE A 131 -16.54 -0.46 20.82
CA PHE A 131 -16.45 -0.89 19.41
C PHE A 131 -16.49 -2.41 19.26
N ALA A 132 -15.77 -3.11 20.13
CA ALA A 132 -15.70 -4.58 20.14
C ALA A 132 -17.04 -5.26 20.46
N THR A 133 -18.02 -4.54 21.04
CA THR A 133 -19.39 -5.05 21.21
C THR A 133 -20.21 -5.00 19.92
N GLN A 134 -19.79 -4.22 18.93
CA GLN A 134 -20.54 -3.97 17.69
C GLN A 134 -19.94 -4.74 16.50
N ALA A 135 -18.62 -4.92 16.46
CA ALA A 135 -17.95 -5.60 15.37
C ALA A 135 -16.62 -6.22 15.82
N ASP A 136 -16.24 -7.31 15.14
CA ASP A 136 -14.91 -7.93 15.31
C ASP A 136 -13.81 -7.01 14.76
N GLY A 137 -12.71 -6.94 15.49
CA GLY A 137 -11.55 -6.16 15.07
C GLY A 137 -10.85 -6.75 13.86
N LEU A 138 -10.47 -5.91 12.90
CA LEU A 138 -9.74 -6.32 11.69
C LEU A 138 -8.44 -7.07 12.02
N LEU A 139 -7.74 -6.65 13.08
CA LEU A 139 -6.44 -7.16 13.46
C LEU A 139 -6.49 -8.40 14.36
N THR A 140 -7.65 -9.03 14.51
CA THR A 140 -7.81 -10.26 15.31
C THR A 140 -6.85 -11.34 14.83
N GLY A 141 -6.06 -11.90 15.77
CA GLY A 141 -5.00 -12.88 15.50
C GLY A 141 -3.72 -12.30 14.88
N GLY A 142 -3.68 -11.01 14.66
CA GLY A 142 -2.55 -10.27 14.11
C GLY A 142 -1.85 -9.37 15.12
N SER A 143 -1.21 -8.30 14.66
CA SER A 143 -0.53 -7.32 15.50
C SER A 143 -0.82 -5.87 15.11
N SER A 144 -0.75 -5.00 16.11
CA SER A 144 -1.01 -3.56 16.03
C SER A 144 0.22 -2.77 16.53
N TRP A 145 0.75 -1.85 15.70
CA TRP A 145 1.95 -1.11 15.99
C TRP A 145 1.72 0.40 15.92
N SER A 146 1.95 1.11 17.04
CA SER A 146 1.86 2.58 17.15
C SER A 146 0.49 3.16 16.76
N ASN A 147 -0.58 2.47 17.12
CA ASN A 147 -1.97 2.85 16.85
C ASN A 147 -2.65 3.45 18.08
N ILE A 148 -3.84 4.00 17.89
CA ILE A 148 -4.72 4.36 19.00
C ILE A 148 -5.30 3.08 19.60
N TYR A 149 -5.86 2.20 18.75
CA TYR A 149 -6.53 0.97 19.18
C TYR A 149 -5.70 -0.28 18.90
N THR A 150 -6.04 -1.36 19.59
CA THR A 150 -5.47 -2.68 19.30
C THR A 150 -6.04 -3.27 18.02
N GLY A 151 -7.25 -2.84 17.61
CA GLY A 151 -7.93 -3.35 16.42
C GLY A 151 -8.37 -4.81 16.53
N GLY A 152 -8.49 -5.35 17.75
CA GLY A 152 -8.74 -6.75 18.01
C GLY A 152 -7.49 -7.62 18.12
N ALA A 153 -6.28 -7.05 17.93
CA ALA A 153 -5.04 -7.74 18.30
C ALA A 153 -4.99 -7.97 19.81
N GLY A 154 -4.47 -9.10 20.23
CA GLY A 154 -4.29 -9.38 21.67
C GLY A 154 -3.42 -8.31 22.34
N GLN A 155 -3.64 -8.09 23.66
CA GLN A 155 -2.87 -7.08 24.41
C GLN A 155 -1.34 -7.26 24.28
N ASN A 156 -0.89 -8.49 24.12
CA ASN A 156 0.51 -8.85 23.94
C ASN A 156 1.04 -8.57 22.53
N GLU A 157 0.15 -8.44 21.56
CA GLU A 157 0.46 -8.17 20.14
C GLU A 157 0.16 -6.71 19.75
N ALA A 158 -0.25 -5.88 20.72
CA ALA A 158 -0.48 -4.45 20.55
C ALA A 158 0.69 -3.66 21.15
N HIS A 159 1.56 -3.18 20.27
CA HIS A 159 2.82 -2.54 20.64
C HIS A 159 2.75 -1.03 20.43
N PHE A 160 3.07 -0.27 21.47
CA PHE A 160 3.01 1.21 21.46
C PHE A 160 1.61 1.76 21.10
N CYS A 161 0.53 1.01 21.38
CA CYS A 161 -0.83 1.44 21.15
C CYS A 161 -1.41 2.12 22.40
N ALA A 162 -2.23 3.17 22.22
CA ALA A 162 -2.85 3.88 23.35
C ALA A 162 -3.78 2.96 24.16
N ALA A 163 -4.59 2.15 23.49
CA ALA A 163 -5.52 1.20 24.11
C ALA A 163 -4.85 -0.06 24.66
N SER A 164 -3.54 -0.22 24.55
CA SER A 164 -2.80 -1.36 25.12
C SER A 164 -2.19 -1.04 26.49
N ASN A 165 -1.55 -2.04 27.10
CA ASN A 165 -0.77 -1.86 28.33
C ASN A 165 0.63 -1.24 28.08
N GLY A 166 0.82 -0.57 26.94
CA GLY A 166 2.02 0.17 26.60
C GLY A 166 2.93 -0.57 25.61
N LEU A 167 3.97 -1.26 26.09
CA LEU A 167 5.04 -1.73 25.21
C LEU A 167 4.75 -3.05 24.48
N GLY A 168 3.73 -3.82 24.87
CA GLY A 168 3.49 -5.19 24.39
C GLY A 168 4.51 -6.21 24.93
N ASP A 169 4.24 -7.51 24.77
CA ASP A 169 5.06 -8.59 25.36
C ASP A 169 6.50 -8.64 24.86
N MET A 170 6.73 -8.24 23.63
CA MET A 170 8.10 -8.19 23.06
C MET A 170 9.05 -7.32 23.91
N TRP A 171 8.49 -6.32 24.60
CA TRP A 171 9.23 -5.34 25.38
C TRP A 171 9.00 -5.45 26.89
N GLN A 172 7.93 -6.17 27.31
CA GLN A 172 7.61 -6.37 28.74
C GLN A 172 8.41 -7.50 29.39
N THR A 173 9.10 -8.31 28.63
CA THR A 173 9.94 -9.35 29.19
C THR A 173 11.05 -8.70 30.03
N GLY A 174 10.81 -8.54 31.32
CA GLY A 174 11.70 -7.96 32.33
C GLY A 174 13.03 -8.69 32.51
N LYS A 175 13.48 -9.40 31.49
CA LYS A 175 14.78 -10.05 31.43
C LYS A 175 15.72 -9.16 30.61
N ILE A 176 16.55 -8.39 31.30
CA ILE A 176 17.68 -7.62 30.75
C ILE A 176 18.43 -8.41 29.65
N ARG A 177 18.52 -9.74 29.80
CA ARG A 177 19.08 -10.66 28.80
C ARG A 177 18.40 -10.57 27.43
N ASN A 178 17.07 -10.43 27.36
CA ASN A 178 16.34 -10.38 26.09
C ASN A 178 16.58 -9.05 25.39
N ILE A 179 16.65 -7.97 26.13
CA ILE A 179 17.02 -6.64 25.60
C ILE A 179 18.45 -6.69 25.06
N PHE A 180 19.38 -7.29 25.78
CA PHE A 180 20.77 -7.44 25.33
C PHE A 180 20.87 -8.30 24.06
N VAL A 181 20.20 -9.45 24.00
CA VAL A 181 20.13 -10.31 22.82
C VAL A 181 19.52 -9.55 21.63
N PHE A 182 18.45 -8.80 21.85
CA PHE A 182 17.84 -7.97 20.80
C PHE A 182 18.84 -6.93 20.25
N PHE A 183 19.55 -6.21 21.12
CA PHE A 183 20.56 -5.25 20.70
C PHE A 183 21.73 -5.93 19.97
N LEU A 184 22.16 -7.10 20.41
CA LEU A 184 23.25 -7.86 19.77
C LEU A 184 22.84 -8.32 18.37
N LEU A 185 21.63 -8.89 18.22
CA LEU A 185 21.09 -9.34 16.93
C LEU A 185 20.91 -8.19 15.95
N HIS A 186 20.60 -7.01 16.46
CA HIS A 186 20.35 -5.82 15.66
C HIS A 186 21.46 -4.77 15.76
N PHE A 187 22.67 -5.17 16.15
CA PHE A 187 23.80 -4.27 16.41
C PHE A 187 24.05 -3.26 15.27
N SER A 188 23.98 -3.70 14.01
CA SER A 188 24.12 -2.79 12.86
C SER A 188 22.97 -1.79 12.74
N ALA A 189 21.75 -2.15 13.19
CA ALA A 189 20.64 -1.22 13.28
C ALA A 189 20.83 -0.25 14.44
N VAL A 190 21.26 -0.75 15.60
CA VAL A 190 21.58 0.08 16.77
C VAL A 190 22.67 1.10 16.44
N LEU A 191 23.77 0.67 15.82
CA LEU A 191 24.84 1.58 15.41
C LEU A 191 24.33 2.66 14.42
N ARG A 192 23.49 2.25 13.48
CA ARG A 192 22.85 3.19 12.54
C ARG A 192 21.89 4.14 13.25
N ILE A 193 21.05 3.63 14.18
CA ILE A 193 20.15 4.44 14.98
C ILE A 193 20.96 5.47 15.79
N THR A 194 22.02 5.03 16.46
CA THR A 194 22.89 5.92 17.24
C THR A 194 23.52 7.00 16.36
N ALA A 195 24.04 6.63 15.19
CA ALA A 195 24.60 7.60 14.25
C ALA A 195 23.55 8.59 13.73
N LEU A 196 22.33 8.11 13.41
CA LEU A 196 21.23 8.96 13.02
C LEU A 196 20.74 9.85 14.16
N LEU A 197 20.68 9.35 15.39
CA LEU A 197 20.33 10.13 16.58
C LEU A 197 21.34 11.25 16.83
N LEU A 198 22.65 10.99 16.72
CA LEU A 198 23.70 12.00 16.88
C LEU A 198 23.59 13.07 15.80
N LEU A 199 23.42 12.67 14.54
CA LEU A 199 23.21 13.60 13.41
C LEU A 199 21.96 14.45 13.64
N GLU A 200 20.85 13.82 13.99
CA GLU A 200 19.57 14.51 14.21
C GLU A 200 19.61 15.44 15.41
N THR A 201 20.28 15.02 16.49
CA THR A 201 20.47 15.91 17.65
C THR A 201 21.19 17.19 17.24
N GLY A 202 22.24 17.09 16.43
CA GLY A 202 22.93 18.27 15.88
C GLY A 202 22.02 19.17 15.04
N ILE A 203 21.25 18.58 14.11
CA ILE A 203 20.31 19.32 13.25
C ILE A 203 19.17 19.91 14.08
N ALA A 204 18.62 19.15 15.03
CA ALA A 204 17.53 19.59 15.88
C ALA A 204 17.93 20.71 16.84
N LEU A 205 19.14 20.68 17.39
CA LEU A 205 19.68 21.77 18.18
C LEU A 205 19.87 23.04 17.35
N TRP A 206 20.35 22.90 16.12
CA TRP A 206 20.46 24.04 15.20
C TRP A 206 19.08 24.63 14.86
N ASP A 207 18.07 23.78 14.63
CA ASP A 207 16.70 24.20 14.38
C ASP A 207 16.07 24.89 15.59
N ALA A 208 16.28 24.34 16.79
CA ALA A 208 15.83 24.93 18.05
C ALA A 208 16.45 26.32 18.29
N LEU A 209 17.75 26.47 18.04
CA LEU A 209 18.43 27.77 18.14
C LEU A 209 17.83 28.79 17.18
N THR A 210 17.46 28.37 15.96
CA THR A 210 16.80 29.27 15.00
C THR A 210 15.36 29.58 15.40
N GLY A 211 14.64 28.63 16.02
CA GLY A 211 13.30 28.82 16.60
C GLY A 211 13.31 29.83 17.75
N ILE A 212 14.25 29.67 18.68
CA ILE A 212 14.41 30.60 19.82
C ILE A 212 14.75 32.01 19.31
N ARG A 213 15.65 32.13 18.32
CA ARG A 213 15.95 33.43 17.68
C ARG A 213 14.75 34.08 17.03
N ARG A 214 13.74 33.30 16.63
CA ARG A 214 12.45 33.75 16.07
C ARG A 214 11.38 33.98 17.13
N GLY A 215 11.75 33.96 18.44
CA GLY A 215 10.85 34.23 19.55
C GLY A 215 10.06 33.04 20.08
N GLN A 216 10.41 31.81 19.69
CA GLN A 216 9.77 30.62 20.28
C GLN A 216 10.30 30.34 21.69
N PRO A 217 9.46 29.86 22.62
CA PRO A 217 9.88 29.50 23.97
C PRO A 217 10.90 28.35 23.94
N ALA A 218 12.06 28.51 24.61
CA ALA A 218 13.13 27.52 24.63
C ALA A 218 12.66 26.13 25.12
N GLY A 219 11.75 26.07 26.09
CA GLY A 219 11.19 24.82 26.58
C GLY A 219 10.37 24.07 25.53
N HIS A 220 9.62 24.79 24.69
CA HIS A 220 8.88 24.20 23.56
C HIS A 220 9.84 23.62 22.51
N GLU A 221 10.87 24.37 22.13
CA GLU A 221 11.87 23.92 21.17
C GLU A 221 12.62 22.66 21.64
N LEU A 222 12.97 22.58 22.92
CA LEU A 222 13.59 21.37 23.50
C LEU A 222 12.65 20.15 23.42
N LEU A 223 11.37 20.33 23.68
CA LEU A 223 10.36 19.27 23.57
C LEU A 223 10.22 18.79 22.11
N VAL A 224 10.19 19.70 21.15
CA VAL A 224 10.18 19.37 19.71
C VAL A 224 11.42 18.56 19.31
N VAL A 225 12.61 18.90 19.84
CA VAL A 225 13.85 18.14 19.62
C VAL A 225 13.72 16.72 20.16
N LEU A 226 13.24 16.55 21.39
CA LEU A 226 13.11 15.23 22.02
C LEU A 226 12.07 14.36 21.31
N SER A 227 10.91 14.93 20.97
CA SER A 227 9.85 14.26 20.19
C SER A 227 10.37 13.82 18.83
N ARG A 228 11.05 14.70 18.12
CA ARG A 228 11.65 14.43 16.83
C ARG A 228 12.63 13.25 16.88
N ILE A 229 13.54 13.24 17.86
CA ILE A 229 14.51 12.16 18.02
C ILE A 229 13.81 10.83 18.33
N PHE A 230 12.89 10.83 19.29
CA PHE A 230 12.24 9.62 19.74
C PHE A 230 11.22 9.08 18.70
N VAL A 231 10.29 9.90 18.23
CA VAL A 231 9.20 9.47 17.35
C VAL A 231 9.68 9.24 15.92
N SER A 232 10.40 10.20 15.34
CA SER A 232 10.78 10.11 13.91
C SER A 232 11.90 9.11 13.62
N ILE A 233 12.72 8.75 14.61
CA ILE A 233 13.82 7.79 14.42
C ILE A 233 13.64 6.56 15.30
N GLY A 234 13.59 6.74 16.62
CA GLY A 234 13.57 5.62 17.57
C GLY A 234 12.37 4.71 17.37
N LEU A 235 11.17 5.27 17.48
CA LEU A 235 9.93 4.52 17.32
C LEU A 235 9.79 3.91 15.92
N ARG A 236 10.11 4.67 14.85
CA ARG A 236 10.12 4.16 13.48
C ARG A 236 10.98 2.91 13.31
N GLU A 237 12.21 2.90 13.84
CA GLU A 237 13.09 1.74 13.73
C GLU A 237 12.59 0.58 14.59
N LEU A 238 12.05 0.84 15.79
CA LEU A 238 11.45 -0.19 16.66
C LEU A 238 10.25 -0.85 15.97
N VAL A 239 9.34 -0.07 15.39
CA VAL A 239 8.21 -0.56 14.60
C VAL A 239 8.71 -1.37 13.40
N THR A 240 9.72 -0.88 12.67
CA THR A 240 10.27 -1.60 11.51
C THR A 240 10.84 -2.96 11.89
N ILE A 241 11.58 -3.04 13.00
CA ILE A 241 12.16 -4.31 13.48
C ILE A 241 11.05 -5.24 13.98
N GLY A 242 10.13 -4.75 14.81
CA GLY A 242 9.05 -5.56 15.37
C GLY A 242 8.14 -6.14 14.29
N VAL A 243 7.68 -5.32 13.35
CA VAL A 243 6.87 -5.76 12.20
C VAL A 243 7.64 -6.78 11.34
N THR A 244 8.97 -6.62 11.17
CA THR A 244 9.79 -7.63 10.46
C THR A 244 9.78 -8.97 11.19
N VAL A 245 9.77 -8.97 12.53
CA VAL A 245 9.64 -10.19 13.34
C VAL A 245 8.24 -10.79 13.20
N ASP A 246 7.17 -9.99 13.25
CA ASP A 246 5.79 -10.47 13.11
C ASP A 246 5.51 -11.05 11.72
N VAL A 247 6.04 -10.43 10.67
CA VAL A 247 6.05 -11.01 9.32
C VAL A 247 6.78 -12.36 9.28
N ALA A 248 7.89 -12.50 9.99
CA ALA A 248 8.63 -13.76 10.08
C ALA A 248 7.86 -14.80 10.91
N ARG A 249 7.09 -14.38 11.93
CA ARG A 249 6.16 -15.23 12.69
C ARG A 249 4.99 -15.70 11.83
N GLY A 250 4.65 -15.00 10.76
CA GLY A 250 3.54 -15.31 9.86
C GLY A 250 2.18 -14.90 10.38
N LEU A 251 2.07 -13.82 11.16
CA LEU A 251 0.78 -13.32 11.65
C LEU A 251 -0.16 -12.97 10.48
N PRO A 252 -1.47 -13.25 10.57
CA PRO A 252 -2.39 -13.11 9.43
C PRO A 252 -2.56 -11.66 8.97
N VAL A 253 -2.59 -10.72 9.89
CA VAL A 253 -2.75 -9.29 9.61
C VAL A 253 -1.86 -8.47 10.53
N ILE A 254 -1.19 -7.47 9.97
CA ILE A 254 -0.26 -6.60 10.69
C ILE A 254 -0.56 -5.17 10.27
N HIS A 255 -0.79 -4.29 11.23
CA HIS A 255 -0.94 -2.86 10.98
C HIS A 255 0.20 -2.09 11.66
N ALA A 256 0.90 -1.26 10.90
CA ALA A 256 2.03 -0.47 11.38
C ALA A 256 1.85 1.01 11.02
N ASN A 257 1.78 1.88 12.03
CA ASN A 257 1.68 3.32 11.85
C ASN A 257 3.03 4.01 12.06
N PHE A 258 3.43 4.88 11.13
CA PHE A 258 4.62 5.70 11.17
C PHE A 258 4.26 7.15 11.48
N LEU A 259 4.33 7.54 12.76
CA LEU A 259 3.92 8.86 13.29
C LEU A 259 4.87 10.01 12.92
N GLY A 260 6.09 9.72 12.47
CA GLY A 260 7.16 10.72 12.39
C GLY A 260 6.94 11.87 11.42
N TYR A 261 6.10 11.71 10.38
CA TYR A 261 5.76 12.80 9.47
C TYR A 261 4.71 13.72 10.10
N ASP A 262 3.66 13.15 10.69
CA ASP A 262 2.59 13.88 11.35
C ASP A 262 3.15 14.81 12.45
N GLU A 263 3.94 14.25 13.36
CA GLU A 263 4.58 14.98 14.45
C GLU A 263 5.43 16.18 13.96
N GLN A 264 6.20 15.98 12.86
CA GLN A 264 6.99 17.09 12.29
C GLN A 264 6.12 18.11 11.57
N SER A 265 5.02 17.69 11.00
CA SER A 265 4.08 18.55 10.28
C SER A 265 3.33 19.47 11.23
N HIS A 266 2.90 18.98 12.40
CA HIS A 266 2.33 19.83 13.47
C HIS A 266 3.28 20.93 13.89
N ALA A 267 4.55 20.58 14.14
CA ALA A 267 5.53 21.54 14.63
C ALA A 267 5.99 22.57 13.58
N ARG A 268 6.15 22.16 12.33
CA ARG A 268 6.83 22.95 11.28
C ARG A 268 6.01 23.18 10.00
N GLY A 269 4.86 22.56 9.87
CA GLY A 269 3.99 22.55 8.70
C GLY A 269 4.28 21.39 7.73
N PRO A 270 3.26 20.89 7.03
CA PRO A 270 3.32 19.66 6.23
C PRO A 270 4.31 19.73 5.05
N GLY A 271 4.50 20.91 4.44
CA GLY A 271 5.46 21.15 3.34
C GLY A 271 6.88 21.48 3.79
N SER A 272 7.19 21.43 5.09
CA SER A 272 8.50 21.82 5.63
C SER A 272 9.60 20.85 5.21
N VAL A 273 10.83 21.34 5.17
CA VAL A 273 12.02 20.53 4.83
C VAL A 273 12.15 19.36 5.81
N PHE A 274 11.81 19.59 7.08
CA PHE A 274 11.94 18.60 8.14
C PHE A 274 10.86 17.52 8.06
N ALA A 275 9.59 17.88 7.82
CA ALA A 275 8.53 16.92 7.58
C ALA A 275 8.87 16.03 6.36
N HIS A 276 9.29 16.63 5.26
CA HIS A 276 9.72 15.88 4.07
C HIS A 276 11.02 15.07 4.27
N TRP A 277 11.87 15.44 5.22
CA TRP A 277 13.06 14.66 5.55
C TRP A 277 12.68 13.35 6.25
N SER A 278 11.70 13.37 7.17
CA SER A 278 11.21 12.17 7.85
C SER A 278 10.71 11.12 6.87
N LEU A 279 10.09 11.54 5.75
CA LEU A 279 9.58 10.65 4.70
C LEU A 279 10.67 9.79 4.05
N ARG A 280 11.91 10.27 3.97
CA ARG A 280 13.03 9.46 3.46
C ARG A 280 13.34 8.26 4.36
N GLY A 281 13.22 8.45 5.67
CA GLY A 281 13.37 7.38 6.65
C GLY A 281 12.22 6.38 6.54
N ILE A 282 10.99 6.88 6.43
CA ILE A 282 9.77 6.09 6.29
C ILE A 282 9.82 5.27 4.99
N ASP A 283 10.18 5.85 3.84
CA ASP A 283 10.34 5.14 2.55
C ASP A 283 11.33 3.97 2.65
N ARG A 284 12.41 4.16 3.42
CA ARG A 284 13.38 3.09 3.69
C ARG A 284 12.79 1.97 4.55
N SER A 285 12.03 2.31 5.59
CA SER A 285 11.32 1.35 6.44
C SER A 285 10.29 0.56 5.64
N ILE A 286 9.48 1.22 4.83
CA ILE A 286 8.52 0.60 3.91
C ILE A 286 9.22 -0.40 2.99
N LYS A 287 10.37 -0.02 2.40
CA LYS A 287 11.16 -0.92 1.55
C LYS A 287 11.62 -2.18 2.29
N VAL A 288 12.03 -2.06 3.55
CA VAL A 288 12.45 -3.20 4.39
C VAL A 288 11.26 -4.10 4.65
N LEU A 289 10.14 -3.54 5.09
CA LEU A 289 8.90 -4.27 5.40
C LEU A 289 8.33 -4.96 4.16
N TYR A 290 8.26 -4.25 3.04
CA TYR A 290 7.82 -4.81 1.76
C TYR A 290 8.64 -6.04 1.35
N ARG A 291 9.96 -5.95 1.48
CA ARG A 291 10.86 -7.08 1.18
C ARG A 291 10.71 -8.23 2.16
N SER A 292 10.50 -7.93 3.44
CA SER A 292 10.26 -8.95 4.46
C SER A 292 8.96 -9.69 4.19
N ALA A 293 7.89 -8.97 3.88
CA ALA A 293 6.58 -9.52 3.56
C ALA A 293 6.64 -10.49 2.36
N HIS A 294 7.23 -10.06 1.26
CA HIS A 294 7.38 -10.92 0.07
C HIS A 294 8.38 -12.08 0.23
N ARG A 295 9.16 -12.11 1.30
CA ARG A 295 10.10 -13.17 1.65
C ARG A 295 9.67 -14.00 2.85
N SER A 296 8.52 -13.74 3.44
CA SER A 296 8.04 -14.51 4.59
C SER A 296 7.84 -15.99 4.22
N PRO A 297 8.37 -16.95 4.98
CA PRO A 297 8.20 -18.38 4.69
C PRO A 297 6.88 -18.95 5.21
N ARG A 298 6.15 -18.20 6.05
CA ARG A 298 4.97 -18.70 6.76
C ARG A 298 3.66 -18.15 6.25
N ARG A 299 3.67 -17.10 5.40
CA ARG A 299 2.44 -16.52 4.85
C ARG A 299 2.71 -15.72 3.58
N ASP A 300 1.72 -15.65 2.69
CA ASP A 300 1.80 -14.88 1.46
C ASP A 300 1.18 -13.48 1.65
N TYR A 301 2.01 -12.49 1.94
CA TYR A 301 1.56 -11.15 2.27
C TYR A 301 1.26 -10.27 1.05
N ALA A 302 0.07 -9.67 1.04
CA ALA A 302 -0.14 -8.41 0.35
C ALA A 302 0.34 -7.25 1.23
N VAL A 303 0.87 -6.20 0.60
CA VAL A 303 1.33 -4.99 1.32
C VAL A 303 0.50 -3.80 0.84
N TRP A 304 -0.20 -3.15 1.75
CA TRP A 304 -0.94 -1.92 1.50
C TRP A 304 -0.24 -0.77 2.19
N ILE A 305 -0.13 0.37 1.51
CA ILE A 305 0.53 1.56 2.05
C ILE A 305 -0.50 2.67 1.99
N ILE A 306 -0.87 3.18 3.14
CA ILE A 306 -1.95 4.16 3.26
C ILE A 306 -1.50 5.38 4.07
N SER A 307 -2.24 6.45 3.94
CA SER A 307 -2.30 7.51 4.94
C SER A 307 -3.70 7.49 5.54
N ASP A 308 -3.82 7.73 6.81
CA ASP A 308 -5.12 7.83 7.48
C ASP A 308 -5.82 9.15 7.16
N HIS A 309 -5.11 10.25 7.14
CA HIS A 309 -5.57 11.58 6.76
C HIS A 309 -4.40 12.37 6.17
N GLY A 310 -4.65 13.60 5.76
CA GLY A 310 -3.62 14.57 5.45
C GLY A 310 -3.47 15.61 6.56
N GLN A 311 -2.75 16.69 6.27
CA GLN A 311 -2.63 17.86 7.15
C GLN A 311 -2.69 19.15 6.36
N GLU A 312 -3.38 20.13 6.92
CA GLU A 312 -3.39 21.51 6.43
C GLU A 312 -2.19 22.29 6.94
N ARG A 313 -1.75 23.25 6.15
CA ARG A 313 -0.90 24.32 6.66
C ARG A 313 -1.78 25.34 7.38
N THR A 314 -1.53 25.60 8.65
CA THR A 314 -2.42 26.37 9.50
C THR A 314 -1.83 27.68 10.00
N ARG A 315 -2.73 28.65 10.28
CA ARG A 315 -2.50 29.80 11.16
C ARG A 315 -2.99 29.45 12.56
N SER A 316 -2.28 29.90 13.60
CA SER A 316 -2.63 29.53 14.96
C SER A 316 -3.46 30.62 15.64
N PHE A 317 -4.68 30.26 16.04
CA PHE A 317 -5.57 31.13 16.82
C PHE A 317 -4.90 31.49 18.15
N ALA A 318 -4.24 30.54 18.80
CA ALA A 318 -3.56 30.77 20.08
C ALA A 318 -2.40 31.78 20.02
N THR A 319 -1.77 31.94 18.84
CA THR A 319 -0.63 32.86 18.65
C THR A 319 -1.03 34.21 18.06
N GLU A 320 -2.09 34.26 17.23
CA GLU A 320 -2.49 35.46 16.52
C GLU A 320 -3.59 36.26 17.26
N ILE A 321 -4.40 35.57 18.08
CA ILE A 321 -5.51 36.17 18.78
C ILE A 321 -5.25 36.16 20.30
N PRO A 322 -5.20 37.32 20.97
CA PRO A 322 -4.97 37.39 22.41
C PRO A 322 -6.00 36.60 23.20
N GLY A 323 -5.53 35.72 24.10
CA GLY A 323 -6.40 34.86 24.91
C GLY A 323 -6.89 33.58 24.17
N GLY A 324 -6.60 33.45 22.86
CA GLY A 324 -6.98 32.28 22.08
C GLY A 324 -8.48 32.07 21.94
N ILE A 325 -8.88 30.88 21.54
CA ILE A 325 -10.30 30.57 21.23
C ILE A 325 -11.18 30.61 22.47
N GLU A 326 -10.68 30.22 23.64
CA GLU A 326 -11.46 30.24 24.88
C GLU A 326 -11.90 31.67 25.26
N GLU A 327 -10.98 32.63 25.16
CA GLU A 327 -11.28 34.06 25.43
C GLU A 327 -12.27 34.64 24.39
N VAL A 328 -12.13 34.22 23.13
CA VAL A 328 -13.06 34.62 22.06
C VAL A 328 -14.48 34.11 22.34
N VAL A 329 -14.62 32.81 22.72
CA VAL A 329 -15.93 32.27 23.08
C VAL A 329 -16.51 33.02 24.28
N ARG A 330 -15.71 33.33 25.29
CA ARG A 330 -16.10 34.05 26.47
C ARG A 330 -16.61 35.47 26.15
N ASN A 331 -15.85 36.21 25.35
CA ASN A 331 -16.20 37.58 24.96
C ASN A 331 -17.51 37.63 24.14
N CYS A 332 -17.69 36.66 23.20
CA CYS A 332 -18.92 36.56 22.43
C CYS A 332 -20.11 36.14 23.29
N TYR A 333 -19.90 35.25 24.27
CA TYR A 333 -20.94 34.84 25.24
C TYR A 333 -21.34 35.94 26.19
N ASP A 334 -20.38 36.70 26.76
CA ASP A 334 -20.62 37.81 27.71
C ASP A 334 -21.29 39.02 27.08
N THR A 335 -20.93 39.35 25.83
CA THR A 335 -21.62 40.38 25.05
C THR A 335 -23.09 40.05 24.87
N ALA A 336 -23.45 38.75 24.90
CA ALA A 336 -24.84 38.31 24.90
C ALA A 336 -25.55 38.52 26.23
N ARG A 337 -24.84 38.58 27.31
CA ARG A 337 -25.39 38.74 28.69
C ARG A 337 -25.17 40.13 29.31
N GLN A 338 -24.79 41.15 28.59
CA GLN A 338 -24.39 42.51 29.03
C GLN A 338 -25.07 43.04 30.32
N ARG A 339 -24.84 42.45 31.52
CA ARG A 339 -25.33 43.06 32.77
C ARG A 339 -24.58 42.72 34.07
N ASP A 340 -23.40 42.07 34.05
CA ASP A 340 -22.71 41.86 35.35
C ASP A 340 -21.21 42.19 35.32
N PRO A 341 -20.81 43.34 35.98
CA PRO A 341 -19.41 43.78 36.04
C PRO A 341 -18.50 42.96 36.97
N ALA A 342 -19.04 42.22 37.91
CA ALA A 342 -18.26 41.50 38.93
C ALA A 342 -17.49 40.28 38.36
N TRP A 343 -17.85 39.87 37.18
CA TRP A 343 -17.29 38.69 36.52
C TRP A 343 -15.97 38.96 35.78
N ARG A 344 -15.68 40.18 35.34
CA ARG A 344 -14.48 40.56 34.56
C ARG A 344 -13.15 40.38 35.29
N ALA A 345 -13.10 40.35 36.58
CA ALA A 345 -11.87 40.39 37.36
C ALA A 345 -11.21 39.03 37.62
N ARG A 346 -11.94 37.91 37.39
CA ARG A 346 -11.50 36.57 37.82
C ARG A 346 -10.92 35.65 36.73
N SER A 347 -10.97 36.07 35.47
CA SER A 347 -10.74 35.15 34.33
C SER A 347 -9.36 35.16 33.71
N GLN A 348 -8.35 35.86 34.27
CA GLN A 348 -7.04 36.05 33.63
C GLN A 348 -6.03 34.91 33.77
N ARG A 349 -6.39 33.75 34.29
CA ARG A 349 -5.42 32.66 34.46
C ARG A 349 -5.98 31.34 33.91
N ARG A 350 -5.74 31.08 32.65
CA ARG A 350 -5.60 29.72 32.07
C ARG A 350 -5.90 29.65 30.60
N ALA A 351 -4.91 29.42 29.81
CA ALA A 351 -4.98 28.72 28.53
C ALA A 351 -3.56 28.28 28.17
N HIS A 352 -3.24 27.07 28.46
CA HIS A 352 -2.16 26.39 27.77
C HIS A 352 -2.60 24.96 27.55
N ALA A 353 -3.09 24.69 26.33
CA ALA A 353 -3.27 23.36 25.82
C ALA A 353 -1.96 22.59 25.92
N LEU A 354 -2.05 21.40 26.47
CA LEU A 354 -0.90 20.56 26.76
C LEU A 354 -0.58 19.66 25.57
N TRP A 355 0.64 19.81 25.09
CA TRP A 355 1.27 18.87 24.18
C TRP A 355 1.42 17.49 24.82
N PRO A 356 1.24 16.36 24.10
CA PRO A 356 1.36 15.03 24.65
C PRO A 356 2.83 14.64 24.86
N GLY A 357 3.32 14.76 26.08
CA GLY A 357 4.59 14.19 26.52
C GLY A 357 4.36 12.84 27.21
N HIS A 358 5.07 11.79 26.80
CA HIS A 358 5.03 10.47 27.43
C HIS A 358 6.12 10.35 28.51
N GLY A 359 5.76 9.87 29.72
CA GLY A 359 6.71 9.53 30.78
C GLY A 359 6.29 9.95 32.19
N ARG A 360 6.99 9.41 33.23
CA ARG A 360 6.73 9.71 34.65
C ARG A 360 6.80 11.19 35.02
N TRP A 361 7.51 12.00 34.23
CA TRP A 361 7.55 13.45 34.38
C TRP A 361 6.22 14.08 33.95
N ALA A 362 5.62 13.58 32.87
CA ALA A 362 4.29 14.00 32.41
C ALA A 362 3.21 13.69 33.45
N THR A 363 3.32 12.59 34.22
CA THR A 363 2.41 12.26 35.31
C THR A 363 2.47 13.27 36.45
N ARG A 364 3.67 13.68 36.89
CA ARG A 364 3.87 14.72 37.92
C ARG A 364 3.41 16.10 37.45
N GLN A 365 3.60 16.41 36.18
CA GLN A 365 3.07 17.61 35.56
C GLN A 365 1.55 17.56 35.48
N ARG A 366 0.96 16.39 35.18
CA ARG A 366 -0.48 16.15 35.22
C ARG A 366 -1.06 16.33 36.63
N GLU A 367 -0.37 15.86 37.68
CA GLU A 367 -0.77 16.05 39.07
C GLU A 367 -0.69 17.52 39.49
N ARG A 368 0.33 18.26 39.07
CA ARG A 368 0.44 19.71 39.27
C ARG A 368 -0.63 20.49 38.52
N ILE A 369 -1.02 20.03 37.34
CA ILE A 369 -2.07 20.62 36.51
C ILE A 369 -3.43 20.27 37.10
N ARG A 370 -3.66 19.00 37.55
CA ARG A 370 -4.87 18.61 38.29
C ARG A 370 -5.03 19.42 39.58
N ALA A 371 -3.94 19.68 40.31
CA ALA A 371 -3.96 20.53 41.51
C ALA A 371 -4.20 22.02 41.18
N ALA A 372 -3.76 22.47 39.98
CA ALA A 372 -4.07 23.80 39.45
C ALA A 372 -5.46 23.85 38.78
N ASP A 373 -6.01 22.70 38.35
CA ASP A 373 -7.32 22.52 37.70
C ASP A 373 -8.46 22.30 38.70
N ALA A 374 -8.17 22.22 40.00
CA ALA A 374 -9.19 22.31 41.05
C ALA A 374 -9.76 23.76 41.08
N LEU A 375 -10.51 24.09 40.04
CA LEU A 375 -11.37 25.26 40.01
C LEU A 375 -12.47 25.11 41.06
N THR A 376 -12.81 26.20 41.72
CA THR A 376 -14.01 26.24 42.53
C THR A 376 -15.23 25.89 41.66
N ALA A 377 -16.16 25.12 42.16
CA ALA A 377 -17.35 24.63 41.45
C ALA A 377 -18.20 25.74 40.80
N GLU A 378 -18.00 27.00 41.18
CA GLU A 378 -18.64 28.18 40.58
C GLU A 378 -18.01 28.65 39.27
N GLU A 379 -16.73 28.37 39.02
CA GLU A 379 -16.02 28.81 37.78
C GLU A 379 -16.19 27.82 36.62
N GLN A 380 -16.50 26.56 36.86
CA GLN A 380 -16.96 25.59 35.84
C GLN A 380 -18.39 25.88 35.38
N ALA A 381 -19.01 26.92 35.88
CA ALA A 381 -20.45 27.13 35.93
C ALA A 381 -21.11 27.63 34.64
N THR A 382 -20.38 27.87 33.51
CA THR A 382 -21.03 28.48 32.36
C THR A 382 -20.83 27.68 31.07
N PHE A 383 -19.62 27.40 30.68
CA PHE A 383 -19.28 26.56 29.48
C PHE A 383 -17.86 26.03 29.58
N THR A 384 -17.61 24.92 28.85
CA THR A 384 -16.28 24.33 28.64
C THR A 384 -15.93 24.37 27.13
N VAL A 385 -14.73 24.85 26.79
CA VAL A 385 -14.21 24.80 25.42
C VAL A 385 -13.11 23.75 25.36
N VAL A 386 -13.24 22.80 24.45
CA VAL A 386 -12.22 21.79 24.15
C VAL A 386 -11.86 21.91 22.68
N ALA A 387 -10.68 22.45 22.37
CA ALA A 387 -10.27 22.71 21.02
C ALA A 387 -8.83 22.24 20.78
N VAL A 388 -8.63 21.35 19.81
CA VAL A 388 -7.34 20.79 19.41
C VAL A 388 -7.32 20.68 17.88
N GLY A 389 -6.25 21.18 17.26
CA GLY A 389 -6.23 21.27 15.79
C GLY A 389 -7.27 22.28 15.28
N PRO A 390 -7.88 22.04 14.11
CA PRO A 390 -8.88 22.92 13.50
C PRO A 390 -10.32 22.65 13.99
N VAL A 391 -10.51 21.81 15.01
CA VAL A 391 -11.83 21.49 15.58
C VAL A 391 -11.88 21.85 17.05
N GLY A 392 -12.98 22.49 17.46
CA GLY A 392 -13.27 22.76 18.85
C GLY A 392 -14.72 22.46 19.18
N HIS A 393 -14.97 22.08 20.42
CA HIS A 393 -16.30 21.83 20.96
C HIS A 393 -16.59 22.78 22.10
N VAL A 394 -17.78 23.38 22.11
CA VAL A 394 -18.27 24.21 23.20
C VAL A 394 -19.42 23.48 23.90
N TYR A 395 -19.29 23.28 25.18
CA TYR A 395 -20.30 22.60 26.03
C TYR A 395 -20.83 23.58 27.06
N PHE A 396 -22.16 23.78 27.10
CA PHE A 396 -22.79 24.64 28.06
C PHE A 396 -23.21 23.86 29.31
N ALA A 397 -22.86 24.35 30.47
CA ALA A 397 -23.28 23.76 31.74
C ALA A 397 -24.80 23.91 31.95
N LYS A 398 -25.39 25.01 31.50
CA LYS A 398 -26.84 25.22 31.40
C LYS A 398 -27.25 25.29 29.96
N PRO A 399 -28.18 24.43 29.49
CA PRO A 399 -28.63 24.44 28.10
C PRO A 399 -29.10 25.83 27.67
N LEU A 400 -28.63 26.29 26.53
CA LEU A 400 -29.15 27.45 25.81
C LEU A 400 -30.23 26.97 24.84
N ASP A 401 -31.23 27.79 24.58
CA ASP A 401 -32.21 27.55 23.54
C ASP A 401 -31.57 27.70 22.13
N ASP A 402 -32.29 27.28 21.10
CA ASP A 402 -31.77 27.26 19.71
C ASP A 402 -31.45 28.68 19.21
N GLU A 403 -32.22 29.66 19.56
CA GLU A 403 -32.00 31.07 19.15
C GLU A 403 -30.77 31.68 19.82
N GLN A 404 -30.58 31.38 21.11
CA GLN A 404 -29.40 31.83 21.86
C GLN A 404 -28.13 31.19 21.27
N ARG A 405 -28.16 29.88 20.95
CA ARG A 405 -27.04 29.18 20.34
C ARG A 405 -26.74 29.72 18.92
N ALA A 406 -27.77 29.97 18.13
CA ALA A 406 -27.62 30.52 16.79
C ALA A 406 -27.05 31.94 16.82
N ALA A 407 -27.55 32.81 17.74
CA ALA A 407 -27.03 34.14 17.93
C ALA A 407 -25.56 34.15 18.41
N LEU A 408 -25.16 33.18 19.24
CA LEU A 408 -23.77 33.01 19.67
C LEU A 408 -22.91 32.50 18.51
N ALA A 409 -23.34 31.49 17.76
CA ALA A 409 -22.63 30.96 16.59
C ALA A 409 -22.36 32.06 15.57
N LYS A 410 -23.35 32.87 15.26
CA LYS A 410 -23.22 34.04 14.38
C LYS A 410 -22.16 35.03 14.88
N ARG A 411 -22.17 35.37 16.17
CA ARG A 411 -21.17 36.26 16.78
C ARG A 411 -19.76 35.69 16.76
N LEU A 412 -19.62 34.40 17.01
CA LEU A 412 -18.31 33.72 16.95
C LEU A 412 -17.68 33.85 15.56
N VAL A 413 -18.47 33.80 14.51
CA VAL A 413 -18.01 34.03 13.14
C VAL A 413 -17.73 35.49 12.86
N GLU A 414 -18.69 36.38 13.09
CA GLU A 414 -18.63 37.78 12.69
C GLU A 414 -17.64 38.61 13.55
N GLN A 415 -17.67 38.43 14.87
CA GLN A 415 -16.87 39.18 15.85
C GLN A 415 -15.66 38.37 16.32
N GLY A 416 -15.84 37.07 16.58
CA GLY A 416 -14.81 36.18 17.09
C GLY A 416 -13.84 35.71 16.01
N LYS A 417 -14.13 35.98 14.72
CA LYS A 417 -13.29 35.53 13.58
C LYS A 417 -13.07 34.03 13.50
N VAL A 418 -13.98 33.24 14.06
CA VAL A 418 -13.97 31.78 13.91
C VAL A 418 -14.41 31.46 12.48
N PRO A 419 -13.63 30.71 11.68
CA PRO A 419 -13.95 30.45 10.28
C PRO A 419 -15.27 29.72 10.06
N GLY A 420 -15.68 28.84 10.99
CA GLY A 420 -16.96 28.16 10.89
C GLY A 420 -17.49 27.71 12.24
N VAL A 421 -18.81 27.62 12.37
CA VAL A 421 -19.48 27.07 13.55
C VAL A 421 -20.65 26.20 13.10
N LEU A 422 -20.66 24.92 13.52
CA LEU A 422 -21.81 24.04 13.33
C LEU A 422 -22.72 24.07 14.54
N LEU A 423 -24.01 24.18 14.28
CA LEU A 423 -25.07 24.14 15.29
C LEU A 423 -26.10 23.07 14.89
N LYS A 424 -26.28 22.07 15.72
CA LYS A 424 -27.41 21.13 15.65
C LYS A 424 -28.53 21.67 16.53
N ARG A 425 -29.72 21.92 15.96
CA ARG A 425 -30.93 22.36 16.65
C ARG A 425 -31.66 21.21 17.31
N THR A 426 -32.57 21.52 18.20
CA THR A 426 -33.41 20.53 18.90
C THR A 426 -34.35 19.77 17.97
N ASP A 427 -34.75 20.34 16.85
CA ASP A 427 -35.54 19.71 15.79
C ASP A 427 -34.71 18.76 14.89
N GLY A 428 -33.40 18.67 15.12
CA GLY A 428 -32.47 17.87 14.34
C GLY A 428 -31.84 18.57 13.14
N THR A 429 -32.28 19.78 12.78
CA THR A 429 -31.68 20.55 11.70
C THR A 429 -30.27 21.02 12.09
N ILE A 430 -29.37 21.07 11.09
CA ILE A 430 -28.00 21.50 11.30
C ILE A 430 -27.70 22.71 10.43
N THR A 431 -27.11 23.74 11.02
CA THR A 431 -26.70 24.96 10.33
C THR A 431 -25.20 25.16 10.48
N TRP A 432 -24.52 25.42 9.37
CA TRP A 432 -23.13 25.84 9.34
C TRP A 432 -23.05 27.36 9.16
N PHE A 433 -22.60 28.07 10.19
CA PHE A 433 -22.32 29.49 10.15
C PHE A 433 -20.89 29.72 9.69
N HIS A 434 -20.66 30.62 8.75
CA HIS A 434 -19.37 30.94 8.15
C HIS A 434 -19.35 32.42 7.66
N PRO A 435 -18.20 33.02 7.30
CA PRO A 435 -18.11 34.44 6.94
C PRO A 435 -19.04 34.90 5.80
N ALA A 436 -19.38 34.00 4.87
CA ALA A 436 -20.31 34.29 3.78
C ALA A 436 -21.80 34.14 4.17
N GLY A 437 -22.11 33.66 5.40
CA GLY A 437 -23.49 33.52 5.86
C GLY A 437 -23.76 32.24 6.66
N ALA A 438 -24.92 31.61 6.39
CA ALA A 438 -25.32 30.37 7.03
C ALA A 438 -25.81 29.40 5.97
N THR A 439 -25.40 28.15 6.07
CA THR A 439 -25.66 27.07 5.10
C THR A 439 -26.36 25.92 5.79
N ALA A 440 -27.43 25.39 5.19
CA ALA A 440 -28.11 24.21 5.68
C ALA A 440 -27.28 22.93 5.42
N VAL A 441 -27.14 22.08 6.44
CA VAL A 441 -26.40 20.80 6.35
C VAL A 441 -27.43 19.67 6.38
N PRO A 442 -27.39 18.71 5.44
CA PRO A 442 -26.37 18.50 4.40
C PRO A 442 -26.64 19.19 3.06
N ASP A 443 -27.82 19.69 2.80
CA ASP A 443 -28.39 19.92 1.46
C ASP A 443 -27.63 20.98 0.65
N GLU A 444 -27.21 22.07 1.27
CA GLU A 444 -26.52 23.19 0.60
C GLU A 444 -24.99 23.08 0.66
N VAL A 445 -24.44 22.22 1.54
CA VAL A 445 -23.00 22.09 1.76
C VAL A 445 -22.23 21.69 0.49
N PRO A 446 -22.70 20.75 -0.36
CA PRO A 446 -21.95 20.35 -1.55
C PRO A 446 -21.63 21.50 -2.51
N ALA A 447 -22.49 22.51 -2.60
CA ALA A 447 -22.28 23.69 -3.43
C ALA A 447 -21.21 24.64 -2.87
N MET A 448 -21.00 24.63 -1.55
CA MET A 448 -20.05 25.49 -0.84
C MET A 448 -18.62 24.91 -0.81
N LEU A 449 -18.49 23.59 -0.89
CA LEU A 449 -17.19 22.92 -0.78
C LEU A 449 -16.34 23.10 -2.04
N THR A 450 -15.06 23.38 -1.85
CA THR A 450 -14.04 23.45 -2.91
C THR A 450 -13.42 22.08 -3.25
N HIS A 451 -13.76 21.06 -2.49
CA HIS A 451 -13.31 19.68 -2.64
C HIS A 451 -13.69 19.06 -3.99
N PRO A 452 -13.03 17.96 -4.42
CA PRO A 452 -13.44 17.20 -5.60
C PRO A 452 -14.94 16.85 -5.56
N GLU A 453 -15.64 17.07 -6.65
CA GLU A 453 -17.10 16.93 -6.75
C GLU A 453 -17.62 15.61 -6.17
N ALA A 454 -16.95 14.51 -6.49
CA ALA A 454 -17.31 13.18 -6.02
C ALA A 454 -17.28 12.99 -4.49
N MET A 455 -16.59 13.88 -3.75
CA MET A 455 -16.45 13.80 -2.30
C MET A 455 -17.45 14.69 -1.55
N ARG A 456 -17.96 15.75 -2.19
CA ARG A 456 -18.74 16.82 -1.53
C ARG A 456 -19.99 16.31 -0.82
N ALA A 457 -20.73 15.42 -1.48
CA ALA A 457 -21.94 14.83 -0.89
C ALA A 457 -21.63 13.92 0.30
N GLU A 458 -20.50 13.22 0.27
CA GLU A 458 -20.07 12.34 1.38
C GLU A 458 -19.58 13.16 2.57
N ILE A 459 -18.84 14.26 2.32
CA ILE A 459 -18.43 15.21 3.36
C ILE A 459 -19.67 15.81 4.06
N ALA A 460 -20.69 16.21 3.30
CA ALA A 460 -21.92 16.76 3.87
C ALA A 460 -22.66 15.75 4.78
N LYS A 461 -22.68 14.47 4.41
CA LYS A 461 -23.22 13.39 5.27
C LYS A 461 -22.41 13.21 6.54
N ASP A 462 -21.07 13.18 6.42
CA ASP A 462 -20.20 13.04 7.59
C ASP A 462 -20.33 14.22 8.56
N MET A 463 -20.62 15.43 8.06
CA MET A 463 -20.94 16.59 8.94
C MET A 463 -22.19 16.33 9.77
N VAL A 464 -23.21 15.68 9.20
CA VAL A 464 -24.42 15.28 9.96
C VAL A 464 -24.08 14.29 11.05
N GLU A 465 -23.35 13.22 10.69
CA GLU A 465 -22.93 12.18 11.65
C GLU A 465 -22.04 12.76 12.75
N PHE A 466 -21.14 13.66 12.40
CA PHE A 466 -20.26 14.36 13.32
C PHE A 466 -21.03 15.19 14.35
N CYS A 467 -22.03 15.95 13.91
CA CYS A 467 -22.94 16.69 14.80
C CYS A 467 -23.84 15.77 15.63
N ALA A 468 -24.10 14.55 15.15
CA ALA A 468 -24.95 13.58 15.84
C ALA A 468 -24.21 12.78 16.92
N ASN A 469 -22.88 12.81 16.96
CA ASN A 469 -22.12 12.09 17.97
C ASN A 469 -22.48 12.59 19.37
N ARG A 470 -22.72 11.68 20.31
CA ARG A 470 -23.21 11.97 21.68
C ARG A 470 -22.27 12.83 22.51
N ASP A 471 -20.96 12.77 22.19
CA ASP A 471 -19.91 13.50 22.91
C ASP A 471 -19.52 14.79 22.16
N SER A 472 -20.21 15.14 21.07
CA SER A 472 -20.05 16.43 20.40
C SER A 472 -20.56 17.59 21.23
N GLY A 473 -19.96 18.76 21.07
CA GLY A 473 -20.36 20.00 21.74
C GLY A 473 -21.73 20.54 21.31
N ASP A 474 -22.29 21.46 22.09
CA ASP A 474 -23.50 22.20 21.74
C ASP A 474 -23.28 23.11 20.54
N LEU A 475 -22.02 23.59 20.38
CA LEU A 475 -21.49 24.21 19.18
C LEU A 475 -20.19 23.50 18.82
N ILE A 476 -19.95 23.30 17.51
CA ILE A 476 -18.70 22.77 16.98
C ILE A 476 -18.00 23.89 16.22
N LEU A 477 -16.81 24.26 16.67
CA LEU A 477 -15.96 25.26 16.04
C LEU A 477 -15.13 24.60 14.95
N LEU A 478 -15.14 25.18 13.77
CA LEU A 478 -14.34 24.76 12.62
C LEU A 478 -13.29 25.81 12.31
N GLY A 479 -12.05 25.42 12.22
CA GLY A 479 -10.94 26.29 11.82
C GLY A 479 -10.84 26.47 10.30
N TRP A 480 -11.81 25.98 9.55
CA TRP A 480 -11.84 26.04 8.09
C TRP A 480 -13.20 26.52 7.58
N SER A 481 -13.14 27.33 6.53
CA SER A 481 -14.29 27.64 5.66
C SER A 481 -13.79 27.99 4.25
N PRO A 482 -14.61 27.84 3.20
CA PRO A 482 -14.21 28.15 1.83
C PRO A 482 -13.66 29.57 1.69
N GLY A 483 -12.47 29.69 1.08
CA GLY A 483 -11.83 30.99 0.81
C GLY A 483 -11.01 31.60 1.95
N GLU A 484 -11.04 31.03 3.17
CA GLU A 484 -10.39 31.61 4.37
C GLU A 484 -9.13 30.80 4.70
N GLY A 485 -8.49 30.10 4.33
CA GLY A 485 -7.35 29.33 4.85
C GLY A 485 -7.64 28.64 6.17
N THR A 486 -6.85 27.66 6.52
CA THR A 486 -7.09 26.82 7.70
C THR A 486 -6.46 27.43 8.96
N TRP A 487 -7.26 27.50 10.02
CA TRP A 487 -6.83 27.87 11.36
C TRP A 487 -6.78 26.66 12.28
N THR A 488 -5.79 26.62 13.13
CA THR A 488 -5.74 25.70 14.28
C THR A 488 -5.98 26.48 15.58
N PHE A 489 -6.67 25.88 16.52
CA PHE A 489 -6.90 26.46 17.83
C PHE A 489 -5.70 26.25 18.79
N ALA A 490 -4.79 25.35 18.44
CA ALA A 490 -3.55 25.07 19.14
C ALA A 490 -2.35 25.84 18.54
N PRO A 491 -1.21 25.96 19.26
CA PRO A 491 -0.01 26.63 18.75
C PRO A 491 0.78 25.75 17.77
N GLU A 492 0.19 25.41 16.62
CA GLU A 492 0.71 24.50 15.59
C GLU A 492 0.82 25.20 14.24
N ARG A 493 1.65 24.65 13.34
CA ARG A 493 1.82 25.15 11.96
C ARG A 493 1.26 24.24 10.90
N GLY A 494 0.89 23.05 11.29
CA GLY A 494 0.11 22.06 10.55
C GLY A 494 -0.86 21.43 11.49
N ALA A 495 -2.07 21.12 11.03
CA ALA A 495 -3.08 20.46 11.83
C ALA A 495 -4.06 19.69 10.92
N HIS A 496 -4.84 18.85 11.57
CA HIS A 496 -5.89 18.04 10.98
C HIS A 496 -7.02 17.84 12.00
N GLY A 497 -8.13 17.29 11.58
CA GLY A 497 -9.34 17.06 12.40
C GLY A 497 -10.59 17.75 11.83
N GLY A 498 -10.42 18.67 10.88
CA GLY A 498 -11.47 19.49 10.31
C GLY A 498 -11.89 19.10 8.89
N LEU A 499 -12.15 20.15 8.08
CA LEU A 499 -12.75 20.05 6.74
C LEU A 499 -11.79 20.51 5.63
N GLY A 500 -10.53 20.76 5.91
CA GLY A 500 -9.59 21.26 4.92
C GLY A 500 -9.36 20.27 3.75
N GLU A 501 -9.00 20.82 2.59
CA GLU A 501 -8.84 19.99 1.38
C GLU A 501 -7.68 19.00 1.48
N ASP A 502 -6.55 19.41 2.03
CA ASP A 502 -5.38 18.54 2.17
C ASP A 502 -5.60 17.48 3.26
N GLU A 503 -6.27 17.84 4.39
CA GLU A 503 -6.51 16.88 5.48
C GLU A 503 -7.55 15.82 5.14
N THR A 504 -8.51 16.13 4.27
CA THR A 504 -9.54 15.21 3.79
C THR A 504 -9.08 14.32 2.63
N GLN A 505 -7.91 14.56 2.07
CA GLN A 505 -7.36 13.80 0.94
C GLN A 505 -6.07 13.10 1.33
N GLY A 506 -6.19 11.97 2.01
CA GLY A 506 -5.12 10.98 2.17
C GLY A 506 -4.90 10.18 0.89
N PHE A 507 -4.11 9.12 0.98
CA PHE A 507 -3.87 8.21 -0.14
C PHE A 507 -3.90 6.74 0.28
N ALA A 508 -4.18 5.87 -0.69
CA ALA A 508 -3.98 4.43 -0.58
C ALA A 508 -3.22 3.92 -1.81
N LEU A 509 -2.02 3.36 -1.59
CA LEU A 509 -1.24 2.65 -2.58
C LEU A 509 -1.51 1.16 -2.41
N LEU A 510 -2.29 0.60 -3.30
CA LEU A 510 -2.75 -0.78 -3.25
C LEU A 510 -2.27 -1.57 -4.47
N PRO A 511 -2.03 -2.88 -4.36
CA PRO A 511 -1.89 -3.72 -5.53
C PRO A 511 -3.06 -3.49 -6.49
N VAL A 512 -2.81 -3.37 -7.79
CA VAL A 512 -3.84 -2.99 -8.79
C VAL A 512 -5.07 -3.91 -8.81
N ARG A 513 -4.92 -5.13 -8.31
CA ARG A 513 -6.00 -6.12 -8.21
C ARG A 513 -6.61 -6.24 -6.81
N THR A 514 -6.34 -5.28 -5.94
CA THR A 514 -7.04 -5.27 -4.64
C THR A 514 -8.55 -5.20 -4.89
N PRO A 515 -9.33 -6.18 -4.39
CA PRO A 515 -10.76 -6.24 -4.62
C PRO A 515 -11.44 -5.16 -3.78
N LEU A 516 -11.71 -4.02 -4.41
CA LEU A 516 -12.40 -2.91 -3.78
C LEU A 516 -13.91 -3.04 -3.99
N PRO A 517 -14.75 -2.65 -3.01
CA PRO A 517 -16.20 -2.61 -3.15
C PRO A 517 -16.65 -1.66 -4.26
N ALA A 518 -17.88 -1.87 -4.75
CA ALA A 518 -18.50 -0.94 -5.70
C ALA A 518 -18.61 0.48 -5.09
N GLY A 519 -18.46 1.51 -5.92
CA GLY A 519 -18.54 2.90 -5.47
C GLY A 519 -17.20 3.55 -5.08
N THR A 520 -16.09 2.79 -5.03
CA THR A 520 -14.76 3.30 -4.67
C THR A 520 -13.98 3.90 -5.84
N LYS A 521 -14.63 4.18 -6.96
CA LYS A 521 -13.97 4.66 -8.19
C LYS A 521 -13.21 5.98 -8.02
N HIS A 522 -13.75 6.89 -7.23
CA HIS A 522 -13.19 8.23 -7.06
C HIS A 522 -12.38 8.40 -5.78
N PHE A 523 -12.79 7.75 -4.72
CA PHE A 523 -12.08 7.71 -3.44
C PHE A 523 -12.39 6.41 -2.68
N ILE A 524 -11.55 6.07 -1.73
CA ILE A 524 -11.71 4.91 -0.85
C ILE A 524 -11.92 5.43 0.58
N ARG A 525 -12.94 4.93 1.28
CA ARG A 525 -13.12 5.15 2.72
C ARG A 525 -12.44 4.05 3.56
N PRO A 526 -12.19 4.32 4.86
CA PRO A 526 -11.67 3.30 5.75
C PRO A 526 -12.53 2.02 5.81
N SER A 527 -13.86 2.15 5.84
CA SER A 527 -14.80 1.01 5.81
C SER A 527 -14.71 0.17 4.54
N ALA A 528 -14.55 0.81 3.38
CA ALA A 528 -14.35 0.11 2.11
C ALA A 528 -13.00 -0.63 2.08
N LEU A 529 -11.96 -0.03 2.65
CA LEU A 529 -10.65 -0.67 2.78
C LEU A 529 -10.70 -1.85 3.77
N ARG A 530 -11.47 -1.72 4.88
CA ARG A 530 -11.75 -2.82 5.80
C ARG A 530 -12.40 -4.00 5.07
N GLN A 531 -13.47 -3.74 4.30
CA GLN A 531 -14.17 -4.80 3.56
C GLN A 531 -13.23 -5.50 2.58
N ALA A 532 -12.40 -4.75 1.84
CA ALA A 532 -11.38 -5.31 0.97
C ALA A 532 -10.36 -6.17 1.74
N ALA A 533 -9.97 -5.76 2.97
CA ALA A 533 -9.05 -6.49 3.83
C ALA A 533 -9.65 -7.80 4.34
N LEU A 534 -10.90 -7.78 4.79
CA LEU A 534 -11.63 -8.98 5.25
C LEU A 534 -11.78 -10.00 4.12
N TYR A 535 -12.10 -9.53 2.92
CA TYR A 535 -12.13 -10.38 1.72
C TYR A 535 -10.75 -10.97 1.40
N HIS A 536 -9.70 -10.13 1.41
CA HIS A 536 -8.34 -10.61 1.14
C HIS A 536 -7.88 -11.68 2.14
N LEU A 537 -8.35 -11.60 3.38
CA LEU A 537 -8.05 -12.54 4.46
C LEU A 537 -8.99 -13.76 4.48
N ASP A 538 -9.84 -13.94 3.46
CA ASP A 538 -10.87 -15.00 3.37
C ASP A 538 -11.86 -14.98 4.58
N ARG A 539 -12.08 -13.81 5.19
CA ARG A 539 -13.02 -13.63 6.32
C ARG A 539 -14.41 -13.18 5.88
N GLU A 540 -14.55 -12.68 4.66
CA GLU A 540 -15.81 -12.32 4.02
C GLU A 540 -15.82 -12.74 2.54
N THR A 541 -17.00 -12.97 1.97
CA THR A 541 -17.18 -13.29 0.55
C THR A 541 -17.58 -12.04 -0.22
N LEU A 542 -16.80 -11.66 -1.23
CA LEU A 542 -17.17 -10.64 -2.23
C LEU A 542 -17.48 -11.35 -3.55
N THR A 543 -18.58 -10.97 -4.18
CA THR A 543 -18.84 -11.34 -5.59
C THR A 543 -17.87 -10.56 -6.47
N ARG A 544 -16.83 -11.25 -6.97
CA ARG A 544 -15.91 -10.67 -7.94
C ARG A 544 -16.64 -10.57 -9.28
N PRO A 545 -16.71 -9.40 -9.94
CA PRO A 545 -17.23 -9.33 -11.29
C PRO A 545 -16.34 -10.19 -12.20
N PRO A 546 -16.94 -10.94 -13.16
CA PRO A 546 -16.17 -11.71 -14.13
C PRO A 546 -15.22 -10.79 -14.90
N ARG A 547 -14.08 -11.33 -15.33
CA ARG A 547 -13.15 -10.61 -16.21
C ARG A 547 -13.88 -10.30 -17.51
N THR A 548 -14.39 -9.08 -17.66
CA THR A 548 -14.96 -8.58 -18.91
C THR A 548 -13.90 -7.75 -19.61
N ARG A 549 -13.49 -8.20 -20.80
CA ARG A 549 -12.69 -7.37 -21.70
C ARG A 549 -13.65 -6.48 -22.48
N ALA A 550 -13.35 -5.18 -22.58
CA ALA A 550 -14.02 -4.31 -23.52
C ALA A 550 -13.84 -4.85 -24.95
N GLU A 551 -14.91 -4.97 -25.72
CA GLU A 551 -14.83 -5.31 -27.13
C GLU A 551 -13.95 -4.29 -27.85
N GLN A 552 -12.81 -4.75 -28.36
CA GLN A 552 -11.92 -3.92 -29.18
C GLN A 552 -12.29 -4.16 -30.67
N PRO A 553 -12.20 -3.13 -31.51
CA PRO A 553 -12.59 -3.25 -32.92
C PRO A 553 -11.67 -4.16 -33.74
N GLU A 554 -10.45 -4.44 -33.28
CA GLU A 554 -9.55 -5.45 -33.87
C GLU A 554 -9.07 -6.41 -32.78
N PRO A 555 -8.93 -7.74 -33.11
CA PRO A 555 -8.53 -8.73 -32.11
C PRO A 555 -7.05 -8.51 -31.72
N SER A 556 -6.83 -7.99 -30.54
CA SER A 556 -5.52 -7.91 -29.93
C SER A 556 -5.36 -9.01 -28.89
N VAL A 557 -4.16 -9.58 -28.77
CA VAL A 557 -3.84 -10.66 -27.84
C VAL A 557 -2.57 -10.31 -27.08
N ARG A 558 -2.64 -10.37 -25.77
CA ARG A 558 -1.47 -10.26 -24.89
C ARG A 558 -1.05 -11.65 -24.41
N ILE A 559 0.14 -12.07 -24.79
CA ILE A 559 0.68 -13.38 -24.41
C ILE A 559 1.83 -13.22 -23.42
N MET A 560 1.85 -14.08 -22.40
CA MET A 560 2.97 -14.23 -21.47
C MET A 560 3.53 -15.64 -21.55
N THR A 561 4.87 -15.79 -21.66
CA THR A 561 5.57 -17.05 -21.40
C THR A 561 6.47 -16.91 -20.19
N TYR A 562 6.47 -17.92 -19.30
CA TYR A 562 7.20 -17.85 -18.04
C TYR A 562 7.58 -19.25 -17.54
N ASN A 563 8.87 -19.54 -17.48
CA ASN A 563 9.37 -20.70 -16.76
C ASN A 563 9.31 -20.42 -15.25
N VAL A 564 8.48 -21.16 -14.51
CA VAL A 564 8.20 -20.92 -13.09
C VAL A 564 8.95 -21.83 -12.13
N HIS A 565 9.81 -22.75 -12.67
CA HIS A 565 10.70 -23.62 -11.89
C HIS A 565 9.95 -24.41 -10.79
N GLY A 566 8.79 -25.02 -11.11
CA GLY A 566 7.94 -25.72 -10.14
C GLY A 566 7.33 -24.77 -9.09
N CYS A 567 7.14 -23.50 -9.44
CA CYS A 567 6.78 -22.42 -8.52
C CYS A 567 7.78 -22.25 -7.36
N TYR A 568 9.00 -22.77 -7.54
CA TYR A 568 10.07 -22.73 -6.54
C TYR A 568 10.94 -21.48 -6.75
N GLY A 569 10.77 -20.53 -5.85
CA GLY A 569 11.49 -19.27 -5.92
C GLY A 569 12.97 -19.36 -5.54
N THR A 570 13.74 -18.34 -5.94
CA THR A 570 15.15 -18.17 -5.55
C THR A 570 15.33 -18.00 -4.04
N ASP A 571 14.25 -17.74 -3.29
CA ASP A 571 14.18 -17.73 -1.84
C ASP A 571 13.93 -19.12 -1.21
N GLY A 572 13.80 -20.15 -2.03
CA GLY A 572 13.59 -21.52 -1.59
C GLY A 572 12.15 -21.86 -1.19
N ARG A 573 11.16 -21.02 -1.59
CA ARG A 573 9.73 -21.26 -1.35
C ARG A 573 9.04 -21.74 -2.61
N ILE A 574 8.13 -22.67 -2.43
CA ILE A 574 7.16 -23.04 -3.46
C ILE A 574 5.91 -22.20 -3.22
N SER A 575 5.44 -21.43 -4.22
CA SER A 575 4.25 -20.62 -4.11
C SER A 575 3.59 -20.36 -5.47
N PRO A 576 2.60 -21.19 -5.84
CA PRO A 576 1.77 -20.95 -7.02
C PRO A 576 0.98 -19.64 -6.94
N ARG A 577 0.52 -19.25 -5.74
CA ARG A 577 -0.15 -17.95 -5.51
C ARG A 577 0.72 -16.77 -5.91
N ARG A 578 2.03 -16.84 -5.64
CA ARG A 578 2.99 -15.81 -6.03
C ARG A 578 3.12 -15.69 -7.56
N ILE A 579 3.09 -16.83 -8.27
CA ILE A 579 3.07 -16.84 -9.74
C ILE A 579 1.77 -16.23 -10.25
N ALA A 580 0.62 -16.65 -9.73
CA ALA A 580 -0.67 -16.07 -10.09
C ALA A 580 -0.70 -14.55 -9.85
N ARG A 581 -0.14 -14.07 -8.75
CA ARG A 581 -0.05 -12.61 -8.44
C ARG A 581 0.85 -11.87 -9.44
N ILE A 582 1.93 -12.46 -9.91
CA ILE A 582 2.79 -11.86 -10.95
C ILE A 582 2.02 -11.71 -12.25
N ILE A 583 1.30 -12.74 -12.66
CA ILE A 583 0.49 -12.72 -13.87
C ILE A 583 -0.65 -11.69 -13.75
N ASP A 584 -1.35 -11.69 -12.60
CA ASP A 584 -2.47 -10.80 -12.31
C ASP A 584 -2.03 -9.32 -12.15
N ALA A 585 -0.77 -9.04 -11.86
CA ALA A 585 -0.24 -7.70 -11.74
C ALA A 585 0.10 -7.01 -13.08
N GLU A 586 0.08 -7.75 -14.19
CA GLU A 586 0.32 -7.17 -15.51
C GLU A 586 -0.93 -6.45 -16.03
N MET A 587 -0.74 -5.25 -16.57
CA MET A 587 -1.83 -4.42 -17.10
C MET A 587 -1.51 -3.95 -18.52
N PRO A 588 -2.40 -4.18 -19.49
CA PRO A 588 -3.61 -5.00 -19.40
C PRO A 588 -3.32 -6.47 -19.09
N ASP A 589 -4.35 -7.24 -18.74
CA ASP A 589 -4.22 -8.65 -18.40
C ASP A 589 -3.63 -9.46 -19.55
N PRO A 590 -2.73 -10.42 -19.28
CA PRO A 590 -2.40 -11.42 -20.29
C PRO A 590 -3.62 -12.27 -20.65
N ASP A 591 -3.86 -12.41 -21.93
CA ASP A 591 -4.96 -13.24 -22.48
C ASP A 591 -4.56 -14.71 -22.56
N ILE A 592 -3.29 -14.95 -22.90
CA ILE A 592 -2.71 -16.29 -23.01
C ILE A 592 -1.48 -16.35 -22.12
N VAL A 593 -1.42 -17.32 -21.23
CA VAL A 593 -0.27 -17.52 -20.36
C VAL A 593 0.28 -18.93 -20.53
N ALA A 594 1.52 -19.04 -20.94
CA ALA A 594 2.24 -20.29 -21.10
C ALA A 594 3.27 -20.45 -19.98
N LEU A 595 3.06 -21.39 -19.07
CA LEU A 595 3.97 -21.67 -17.96
C LEU A 595 4.74 -22.97 -18.21
N GLN A 596 6.05 -22.92 -18.01
CA GLN A 596 6.92 -24.09 -18.07
C GLN A 596 7.33 -24.49 -16.66
N GLU A 597 7.66 -25.78 -16.51
CA GLU A 597 8.08 -26.34 -15.23
C GLU A 597 7.00 -26.31 -14.13
N ILE A 598 5.80 -26.73 -14.45
CA ILE A 598 4.67 -26.86 -13.51
C ILE A 598 4.65 -28.28 -12.90
N ASP A 599 4.43 -28.36 -11.58
CA ASP A 599 4.22 -29.63 -10.86
C ASP A 599 2.72 -29.93 -10.73
N LEU A 600 2.37 -31.19 -10.91
CA LEU A 600 1.05 -31.74 -10.62
C LEU A 600 1.22 -33.01 -9.76
N GLY A 601 0.69 -32.99 -8.54
CA GLY A 601 0.73 -34.10 -7.62
C GLY A 601 2.12 -34.47 -7.05
N ARG A 602 3.15 -33.63 -7.27
CA ARG A 602 4.52 -33.95 -6.81
C ARG A 602 4.70 -33.76 -5.30
N ARG A 603 5.36 -34.71 -4.65
CA ARG A 603 5.64 -34.62 -3.20
C ARG A 603 6.42 -33.38 -2.81
N ARG A 604 7.35 -32.92 -3.68
CA ARG A 604 8.12 -31.70 -3.43
C ARG A 604 7.24 -30.43 -3.34
N SER A 605 6.10 -30.44 -4.05
CA SER A 605 5.08 -29.37 -4.07
C SER A 605 3.82 -29.75 -3.27
N ARG A 606 3.96 -30.61 -2.24
CA ARG A 606 2.88 -31.04 -1.33
C ARG A 606 1.73 -31.76 -2.03
N ALA A 607 2.01 -32.44 -3.13
CA ALA A 607 1.02 -33.14 -3.98
C ALA A 607 -0.07 -32.21 -4.54
N GLU A 608 0.21 -30.91 -4.64
CA GLU A 608 -0.72 -29.89 -5.15
C GLU A 608 -0.77 -29.91 -6.67
N ASP A 609 -1.94 -29.66 -7.24
CA ASP A 609 -2.08 -29.30 -8.66
C ASP A 609 -1.86 -27.78 -8.80
N GLN A 610 -0.60 -27.41 -9.14
CA GLN A 610 -0.21 -26.02 -9.30
C GLN A 610 -0.96 -25.34 -10.45
N SER A 611 -1.27 -26.09 -11.54
CA SER A 611 -1.97 -25.55 -12.70
C SER A 611 -3.43 -25.20 -12.37
N ALA A 612 -4.16 -26.13 -11.73
CA ALA A 612 -5.54 -25.87 -11.31
C ALA A 612 -5.65 -24.73 -10.30
N LEU A 613 -4.70 -24.67 -9.34
CA LEU A 613 -4.69 -23.57 -8.37
C LEU A 613 -4.45 -22.22 -9.03
N ILE A 614 -3.46 -22.11 -9.93
CA ILE A 614 -3.18 -20.88 -10.66
C ILE A 614 -4.39 -20.49 -11.53
N ALA A 615 -5.00 -21.44 -12.25
CA ALA A 615 -6.20 -21.23 -13.06
C ALA A 615 -7.36 -20.65 -12.23
N LYS A 616 -7.63 -21.26 -11.07
CA LYS A 616 -8.65 -20.80 -10.12
C LYS A 616 -8.39 -19.36 -9.65
N LEU A 617 -7.16 -19.05 -9.30
CA LEU A 617 -6.78 -17.70 -8.81
C LEU A 617 -6.89 -16.65 -9.90
N LEU A 618 -6.59 -17.00 -11.15
CA LEU A 618 -6.68 -16.11 -12.30
C LEU A 618 -8.09 -16.04 -12.91
N GLY A 619 -8.98 -16.99 -12.58
CA GLY A 619 -10.28 -17.13 -13.24
C GLY A 619 -10.14 -17.47 -14.73
N MET A 620 -9.19 -18.38 -15.08
CA MET A 620 -8.89 -18.81 -16.44
C MET A 620 -9.13 -20.31 -16.61
N ASN A 621 -9.44 -20.71 -17.84
CA ASN A 621 -9.33 -22.12 -18.26
C ASN A 621 -7.84 -22.51 -18.32
N HIS A 622 -7.52 -23.80 -18.17
CA HIS A 622 -6.16 -24.27 -18.31
C HIS A 622 -6.08 -25.66 -18.95
N GLU A 623 -4.97 -25.93 -19.64
CA GLU A 623 -4.58 -27.21 -20.18
C GLU A 623 -3.17 -27.57 -19.72
N PHE A 624 -2.99 -28.76 -19.17
CA PHE A 624 -1.70 -29.25 -18.69
C PHE A 624 -1.13 -30.32 -19.61
N CYS A 625 0.16 -30.25 -19.89
CA CYS A 625 0.90 -31.24 -20.70
C CYS A 625 2.04 -31.84 -19.87
N PRO A 626 1.93 -33.12 -19.45
CA PRO A 626 3.01 -33.77 -18.71
C PRO A 626 4.21 -34.09 -19.63
N THR A 627 5.41 -33.70 -19.19
CA THR A 627 6.69 -34.06 -19.80
C THR A 627 7.31 -35.27 -19.11
N VAL A 628 7.28 -35.25 -17.78
CA VAL A 628 7.78 -36.34 -16.95
C VAL A 628 6.65 -36.87 -16.08
N THR A 629 6.46 -38.15 -16.08
CA THR A 629 5.50 -38.86 -15.21
C THR A 629 6.25 -39.93 -14.44
N VAL A 630 6.11 -39.91 -13.11
CA VAL A 630 6.66 -40.94 -12.21
C VAL A 630 5.55 -41.30 -11.23
N ASN A 631 4.96 -42.49 -11.38
CA ASN A 631 3.71 -42.86 -10.69
C ASN A 631 2.62 -41.79 -10.94
N ASP A 632 2.00 -41.28 -9.87
CA ASP A 632 0.97 -40.24 -9.94
C ASP A 632 1.54 -38.81 -9.91
N GLU A 633 2.86 -38.68 -9.95
CA GLU A 633 3.56 -37.37 -9.97
C GLU A 633 3.87 -36.93 -11.39
N HIS A 634 3.42 -35.75 -11.78
CA HIS A 634 3.65 -35.19 -13.11
C HIS A 634 4.40 -33.85 -13.01
N TYR A 635 5.15 -33.57 -14.06
CA TYR A 635 5.88 -32.33 -14.26
C TYR A 635 5.81 -31.95 -15.74
N GLY A 636 5.52 -30.70 -16.06
CA GLY A 636 5.32 -30.30 -17.45
C GLY A 636 5.09 -28.83 -17.67
N HIS A 637 4.26 -28.51 -18.66
CA HIS A 637 3.85 -27.14 -18.98
C HIS A 637 2.34 -27.01 -18.82
N ALA A 638 1.88 -25.77 -18.62
CA ALA A 638 0.47 -25.44 -18.60
C ALA A 638 0.22 -24.18 -19.46
N LEU A 639 -0.94 -24.15 -20.12
CA LEU A 639 -1.43 -23.03 -20.87
C LEU A 639 -2.74 -22.57 -20.28
N PHE A 640 -2.90 -21.25 -20.13
CA PHE A 640 -4.07 -20.63 -19.51
C PHE A 640 -4.68 -19.61 -20.46
N SER A 641 -6.01 -19.50 -20.48
CA SER A 641 -6.74 -18.56 -21.30
C SER A 641 -8.12 -18.26 -20.70
N PRO A 642 -8.66 -17.02 -20.81
CA PRO A 642 -10.03 -16.75 -20.46
C PRO A 642 -11.03 -17.44 -21.39
N TRP A 643 -10.59 -17.77 -22.62
CA TRP A 643 -11.41 -18.50 -23.60
C TRP A 643 -11.22 -19.99 -23.49
N PRO A 644 -12.22 -20.79 -23.90
CA PRO A 644 -12.07 -22.23 -24.03
C PRO A 644 -10.94 -22.60 -24.99
N MET A 645 -10.22 -23.66 -24.69
CA MET A 645 -9.12 -24.19 -25.48
C MET A 645 -9.46 -25.54 -26.05
N GLU A 646 -9.27 -25.74 -27.35
CA GLU A 646 -9.33 -27.04 -28.03
C GLU A 646 -7.91 -27.62 -28.08
N VAL A 647 -7.68 -28.77 -27.44
CA VAL A 647 -6.39 -29.42 -27.49
C VAL A 647 -6.26 -30.19 -28.79
N VAL A 648 -5.40 -29.74 -29.67
CA VAL A 648 -5.09 -30.40 -30.93
C VAL A 648 -4.11 -31.53 -30.71
N LYS A 649 -3.01 -31.27 -30.00
CA LYS A 649 -1.96 -32.24 -29.74
C LYS A 649 -1.20 -31.97 -28.45
N ARG A 650 -0.95 -33.02 -27.70
CA ARG A 650 0.04 -33.03 -26.61
C ARG A 650 0.91 -34.28 -26.77
N ALA A 651 2.21 -34.08 -27.00
CA ALA A 651 3.10 -35.20 -27.28
C ALA A 651 4.54 -34.90 -26.87
N ARG A 652 5.30 -35.97 -26.61
CA ARG A 652 6.75 -35.88 -26.37
C ARG A 652 7.47 -35.50 -27.63
N LEU A 653 8.50 -34.66 -27.46
CA LEU A 653 9.44 -34.33 -28.52
C LEU A 653 10.56 -35.38 -28.58
N PRO A 654 11.16 -35.63 -29.77
CA PRO A 654 12.19 -36.63 -29.92
C PRO A 654 13.44 -36.27 -29.10
N ALA A 655 14.10 -37.31 -28.57
CA ALA A 655 15.40 -37.18 -27.92
C ALA A 655 16.52 -37.22 -29.00
N ALA A 656 17.63 -36.54 -28.71
CA ALA A 656 18.77 -36.60 -29.59
C ALA A 656 19.42 -38.02 -29.57
N PRO A 657 19.81 -38.60 -30.68
CA PRO A 657 20.50 -39.88 -30.74
C PRO A 657 21.84 -39.85 -29.96
N GLY A 658 22.16 -40.90 -29.23
CA GLY A 658 23.48 -41.12 -28.62
C GLY A 658 23.78 -40.47 -27.29
N ARG A 659 22.83 -39.77 -26.65
CA ARG A 659 22.96 -39.28 -25.25
C ARG A 659 22.20 -40.20 -24.31
N GLY A 660 22.85 -40.59 -23.21
CA GLY A 660 22.21 -41.25 -22.10
C GLY A 660 21.11 -40.30 -21.52
N LYS A 661 20.24 -40.78 -20.65
CA LYS A 661 19.02 -40.23 -20.08
C LYS A 661 18.95 -38.67 -20.04
N SER A 662 18.55 -38.04 -21.16
CA SER A 662 18.09 -36.63 -21.15
C SER A 662 16.69 -36.56 -20.56
N GLU A 663 16.35 -35.43 -19.94
CA GLU A 663 14.99 -35.19 -19.42
C GLU A 663 14.01 -35.14 -20.60
N PRO A 664 12.92 -35.92 -20.58
CA PRO A 664 11.92 -35.88 -21.64
C PRO A 664 11.37 -34.48 -21.85
N ARG A 665 11.17 -34.07 -23.10
CA ARG A 665 10.55 -32.82 -23.51
C ARG A 665 9.24 -33.10 -24.23
N ALA A 666 8.30 -32.14 -24.16
CA ALA A 666 7.00 -32.24 -24.82
C ALA A 666 6.58 -30.87 -25.33
N ALA A 667 5.55 -30.88 -26.17
CA ALA A 667 4.87 -29.67 -26.59
C ALA A 667 3.36 -29.87 -26.49
N LEU A 668 2.66 -28.75 -26.26
CA LEU A 668 1.22 -28.64 -26.20
C LEU A 668 0.76 -27.70 -27.30
N TRP A 669 -0.12 -28.16 -28.18
CA TRP A 669 -0.76 -27.38 -29.22
C TRP A 669 -2.26 -27.27 -28.90
N VAL A 670 -2.72 -26.06 -28.81
CA VAL A 670 -4.15 -25.72 -28.61
C VAL A 670 -4.63 -24.75 -29.68
N ARG A 671 -5.94 -24.80 -29.99
CA ARG A 671 -6.64 -23.79 -30.76
C ARG A 671 -7.52 -22.98 -29.84
N ILE A 672 -7.49 -21.65 -30.02
CA ILE A 672 -8.27 -20.69 -29.20
C ILE A 672 -9.02 -19.76 -30.15
N ASN A 673 -10.34 -19.65 -29.98
CA ASN A 673 -11.13 -18.68 -30.71
C ASN A 673 -11.09 -17.32 -30.01
N VAL A 674 -10.48 -16.34 -30.65
CA VAL A 674 -10.38 -14.96 -30.17
C VAL A 674 -11.12 -14.05 -31.12
N ALA A 675 -12.25 -13.53 -30.72
CA ALA A 675 -13.09 -12.64 -31.51
C ALA A 675 -13.40 -13.19 -32.93
N GLY A 676 -13.72 -14.49 -33.02
CA GLY A 676 -14.06 -15.15 -34.28
C GLY A 676 -12.86 -15.66 -35.10
N ARG A 677 -11.63 -15.44 -34.62
CA ARG A 677 -10.42 -15.97 -35.27
C ARG A 677 -9.82 -17.11 -34.47
N MET A 678 -9.53 -18.21 -35.16
CA MET A 678 -8.84 -19.34 -34.56
C MET A 678 -7.33 -19.09 -34.52
N LEU A 679 -6.76 -19.07 -33.33
CA LEU A 679 -5.32 -18.96 -33.10
C LEU A 679 -4.75 -20.32 -32.74
N ASN A 680 -3.67 -20.72 -33.40
CA ASN A 680 -2.89 -21.91 -33.04
C ASN A 680 -1.79 -21.48 -32.04
N VAL A 681 -1.82 -21.99 -30.84
CA VAL A 681 -0.82 -21.70 -29.79
C VAL A 681 -0.11 -22.97 -29.41
N VAL A 682 1.20 -22.98 -29.60
CA VAL A 682 2.09 -24.10 -29.23
C VAL A 682 3.02 -23.63 -28.10
N THR A 683 3.02 -24.36 -26.98
CA THR A 683 4.00 -24.09 -25.92
C THR A 683 4.91 -25.29 -25.70
N THR A 684 6.18 -25.05 -25.40
CA THR A 684 7.19 -26.07 -25.19
C THR A 684 8.29 -25.62 -24.22
N HIS A 685 9.04 -26.61 -23.72
CA HIS A 685 10.31 -26.39 -23.04
C HIS A 685 11.35 -27.33 -23.69
N LEU A 686 12.31 -26.77 -24.44
CA LEU A 686 13.29 -27.55 -25.21
C LEU A 686 14.46 -28.02 -24.34
N GLY A 687 15.18 -29.02 -24.82
CA GLY A 687 16.33 -29.57 -24.15
C GLY A 687 17.55 -28.65 -24.10
N LEU A 688 18.42 -28.89 -23.13
CA LEU A 688 19.66 -28.09 -22.90
C LEU A 688 20.82 -28.50 -23.88
N GLY A 689 20.69 -29.58 -24.60
CA GLY A 689 21.72 -30.08 -25.48
C GLY A 689 21.72 -29.41 -26.86
N TRP A 690 22.88 -29.02 -27.40
CA TRP A 690 23.00 -28.35 -28.70
C TRP A 690 22.33 -29.11 -29.85
N ASN A 691 22.55 -30.45 -29.93
CA ASN A 691 21.91 -31.30 -30.94
C ASN A 691 20.44 -31.59 -30.60
N GLU A 692 20.09 -31.66 -29.34
CA GLU A 692 18.75 -31.94 -28.86
C GLU A 692 17.77 -30.82 -29.29
N GLY A 693 18.15 -29.57 -29.10
CA GLY A 693 17.36 -28.41 -29.55
C GLY A 693 17.10 -28.42 -31.06
N SER A 694 18.10 -28.80 -31.89
CA SER A 694 17.91 -28.85 -33.34
C SER A 694 16.98 -29.99 -33.78
N VAL A 695 17.05 -31.17 -33.13
CA VAL A 695 16.16 -32.31 -33.42
C VAL A 695 14.71 -31.96 -32.99
N GLN A 696 14.54 -31.35 -31.81
CA GLN A 696 13.22 -30.96 -31.31
C GLN A 696 12.59 -29.84 -32.12
N VAL A 697 13.37 -28.84 -32.53
CA VAL A 697 12.91 -27.77 -33.46
C VAL A 697 12.53 -28.37 -34.83
N GLY A 698 13.34 -29.30 -35.36
CA GLY A 698 13.01 -29.99 -36.62
C GLY A 698 11.66 -30.71 -36.53
N ALA A 699 11.40 -31.41 -35.42
CA ALA A 699 10.12 -32.07 -35.18
C ALA A 699 8.96 -31.05 -35.09
N LEU A 700 9.14 -29.94 -34.36
CA LEU A 700 8.12 -28.89 -34.23
C LEU A 700 7.81 -28.21 -35.56
N LEU A 701 8.76 -28.07 -36.44
CA LEU A 701 8.56 -27.49 -37.79
C LEU A 701 7.96 -28.50 -38.80
N GLY A 702 7.90 -29.76 -38.47
CA GLY A 702 7.38 -30.84 -39.31
C GLY A 702 5.86 -30.86 -39.44
N GLU A 703 5.33 -31.68 -40.35
CA GLU A 703 3.91 -31.82 -40.71
C GLU A 703 3.03 -32.22 -39.49
N ASP A 704 3.57 -32.96 -38.55
CA ASP A 704 2.89 -33.36 -37.31
C ASP A 704 2.59 -32.20 -36.33
N TRP A 705 3.18 -31.06 -36.54
CA TRP A 705 3.07 -29.88 -35.72
C TRP A 705 2.83 -28.64 -36.57
N LEU A 706 3.74 -27.67 -36.56
CA LEU A 706 3.59 -26.40 -37.24
C LEU A 706 3.51 -26.53 -38.78
N GLY A 707 4.08 -27.62 -39.37
CA GLY A 707 4.00 -27.92 -40.75
C GLY A 707 2.60 -28.25 -41.27
N GLY A 708 1.81 -28.90 -40.42
CA GLY A 708 0.43 -29.27 -40.72
C GLY A 708 -0.59 -28.16 -40.49
N ILE A 709 -0.19 -26.99 -39.99
CA ILE A 709 -1.09 -25.87 -39.81
C ILE A 709 -1.26 -25.12 -41.15
N PRO A 710 -2.50 -24.87 -41.59
CA PRO A 710 -2.76 -24.09 -42.78
C PRO A 710 -2.04 -22.75 -42.80
N ALA A 711 -1.55 -22.34 -43.98
CA ALA A 711 -0.74 -21.14 -44.10
C ALA A 711 -1.49 -19.83 -43.78
N ASP A 712 -2.80 -19.83 -43.81
CA ASP A 712 -3.71 -18.75 -43.51
C ASP A 712 -4.13 -18.71 -42.04
N GLU A 713 -3.75 -19.71 -41.22
CA GLU A 713 -4.03 -19.71 -39.80
C GLU A 713 -2.91 -19.06 -38.98
N PRO A 714 -3.25 -18.16 -38.03
CA PRO A 714 -2.27 -17.54 -37.14
C PRO A 714 -1.64 -18.58 -36.19
N VAL A 715 -0.30 -18.48 -36.00
CA VAL A 715 0.50 -19.38 -35.17
C VAL A 715 1.36 -18.60 -34.20
N ILE A 716 1.30 -18.98 -32.94
CA ILE A 716 2.21 -18.55 -31.86
C ILE A 716 2.92 -19.78 -31.32
N LEU A 717 4.24 -19.81 -31.35
CA LEU A 717 5.07 -20.79 -30.66
C LEU A 717 5.83 -20.09 -29.53
N CYS A 718 5.65 -20.52 -28.29
CA CYS A 718 6.26 -19.85 -27.13
C CYS A 718 6.79 -20.85 -26.08
N GLY A 719 7.69 -20.39 -25.23
CA GLY A 719 8.22 -21.16 -24.12
C GLY A 719 9.67 -20.86 -23.79
N ASP A 720 10.24 -21.69 -22.92
CA ASP A 720 11.67 -21.74 -22.64
C ASP A 720 12.33 -22.65 -23.69
N PHE A 721 13.00 -22.05 -24.63
CA PHE A 721 13.64 -22.83 -25.70
C PHE A 721 15.04 -23.32 -25.36
N ASN A 722 15.65 -22.81 -24.28
CA ASN A 722 17.05 -23.04 -23.96
C ASN A 722 18.01 -22.74 -25.17
N LEU A 723 17.54 -21.92 -26.10
CA LEU A 723 18.26 -21.52 -27.33
C LEU A 723 18.69 -20.09 -27.22
N SER A 724 19.97 -19.85 -27.39
CA SER A 724 20.48 -18.50 -27.58
C SER A 724 20.32 -18.02 -29.02
N PRO A 725 20.01 -16.72 -29.26
CA PRO A 725 19.98 -16.16 -30.60
C PRO A 725 21.28 -16.43 -31.37
N GLY A 726 21.16 -16.78 -32.64
CA GLY A 726 22.30 -17.11 -33.50
C GLY A 726 22.71 -18.60 -33.52
N GLY A 727 22.17 -19.46 -32.64
CA GLY A 727 22.35 -20.91 -32.71
C GLY A 727 21.67 -21.55 -33.94
N ALA A 728 22.07 -22.75 -34.32
CA ALA A 728 21.50 -23.46 -35.49
C ALA A 728 19.99 -23.69 -35.35
N ALA A 729 19.55 -24.25 -34.20
CA ALA A 729 18.14 -24.47 -33.92
C ALA A 729 17.31 -23.14 -33.90
N TYR A 730 17.87 -22.05 -33.38
CA TYR A 730 17.22 -20.77 -33.42
C TYR A 730 17.08 -20.25 -34.87
N ARG A 731 18.09 -20.41 -35.73
CA ARG A 731 17.99 -20.05 -37.15
C ARG A 731 16.96 -20.89 -37.92
N GLN A 732 16.79 -22.16 -37.56
CA GLN A 732 15.73 -23.01 -38.13
C GLN A 732 14.34 -22.40 -37.81
N LEU A 733 14.10 -22.01 -36.55
CA LEU A 733 12.83 -21.36 -36.16
C LEU A 733 12.62 -20.02 -36.90
N THR A 734 13.63 -19.18 -36.93
CA THR A 734 13.52 -17.84 -37.58
C THR A 734 13.46 -17.91 -39.11
N GLY A 735 13.76 -19.06 -39.72
CA GLY A 735 13.50 -19.31 -41.12
C GLY A 735 12.02 -19.45 -41.47
N ARG A 736 11.14 -19.73 -40.50
CA ARG A 736 9.71 -19.90 -40.71
C ARG A 736 8.84 -18.92 -39.86
N LEU A 737 9.28 -18.59 -38.66
CA LEU A 737 8.58 -17.75 -37.72
C LEU A 737 9.43 -16.52 -37.37
N ARG A 738 8.78 -15.44 -36.98
CA ARG A 738 9.44 -14.21 -36.55
C ARG A 738 9.55 -14.17 -35.02
N ASP A 739 10.73 -13.86 -34.50
CA ASP A 739 10.90 -13.62 -33.06
C ASP A 739 10.25 -12.29 -32.69
N ALA A 740 9.32 -12.30 -31.75
CA ALA A 740 8.55 -11.12 -31.33
C ALA A 740 9.45 -9.97 -30.87
N GLN A 741 10.53 -10.27 -30.15
CA GLN A 741 11.45 -9.25 -29.66
C GLN A 741 12.27 -8.57 -30.79
N LEU A 742 12.43 -9.24 -31.92
CA LEU A 742 13.11 -8.69 -33.10
C LEU A 742 12.14 -8.03 -34.07
N ALA A 743 10.87 -8.43 -34.04
CA ALA A 743 9.82 -7.88 -34.89
C ALA A 743 9.39 -6.48 -34.48
N LEU A 744 9.53 -6.11 -33.21
CA LEU A 744 9.17 -4.78 -32.69
C LEU A 744 10.25 -3.76 -33.07
N ARG A 745 9.89 -2.78 -33.90
CA ARG A 745 10.83 -1.71 -34.35
C ARG A 745 11.31 -0.87 -33.16
N GLY A 746 12.61 -0.61 -33.11
CA GLY A 746 13.23 0.21 -32.08
C GLY A 746 13.36 -0.48 -30.70
N HIS A 747 12.96 -1.74 -30.58
CA HIS A 747 13.10 -2.51 -29.36
C HIS A 747 14.49 -3.12 -29.20
N THR A 748 15.08 -2.95 -28.02
CA THR A 748 16.31 -3.67 -27.64
C THR A 748 15.93 -4.98 -26.97
N PRO A 749 16.29 -6.15 -27.51
CA PRO A 749 15.88 -7.43 -26.96
C PRO A 749 16.29 -7.63 -25.50
N LEU A 750 15.34 -8.03 -24.68
CA LEU A 750 15.47 -8.16 -23.23
C LEU A 750 15.86 -9.63 -22.87
N ARG A 751 16.67 -9.77 -21.85
CA ARG A 751 17.12 -11.07 -21.33
C ARG A 751 16.20 -11.53 -20.21
N THR A 752 15.93 -12.83 -20.15
CA THR A 752 14.97 -13.43 -19.18
C THR A 752 15.64 -14.30 -18.13
N PHE A 753 16.80 -14.86 -18.39
CA PHE A 753 17.55 -15.75 -17.46
C PHE A 753 18.92 -15.14 -17.08
N SER A 754 19.41 -15.19 -15.82
CA SER A 754 18.72 -15.55 -14.59
C SER A 754 18.08 -14.32 -13.95
N SER A 755 17.07 -14.53 -13.08
CA SER A 755 16.38 -13.45 -12.37
C SER A 755 17.31 -12.66 -11.43
N ILE A 756 18.41 -13.21 -10.96
CA ILE A 756 19.41 -12.53 -10.14
C ILE A 756 20.24 -11.57 -11.00
N ARG A 757 20.73 -12.04 -12.15
CA ARG A 757 21.51 -11.27 -13.13
C ARG A 757 21.19 -11.75 -14.53
N PRO A 758 20.27 -11.09 -15.25
CA PRO A 758 19.80 -11.56 -16.54
C PRO A 758 20.90 -11.45 -17.60
N LEU A 759 21.47 -12.60 -17.98
CA LEU A 759 22.55 -12.70 -18.94
C LEU A 759 22.12 -13.35 -20.25
N MET A 760 21.07 -14.20 -20.24
CA MET A 760 20.65 -14.99 -21.38
C MET A 760 19.22 -14.66 -21.79
N ARG A 761 18.93 -14.74 -23.09
CA ARG A 761 17.63 -14.68 -23.72
C ARG A 761 17.29 -16.05 -24.25
N ILE A 762 16.58 -16.85 -23.48
CA ILE A 762 16.27 -18.26 -23.80
C ILE A 762 14.76 -18.53 -23.81
N ASP A 763 13.96 -17.62 -23.27
CA ASP A 763 12.50 -17.62 -23.41
C ASP A 763 12.11 -16.81 -24.63
N HIS A 764 11.27 -17.39 -25.50
CA HIS A 764 10.92 -16.80 -26.80
C HIS A 764 9.43 -16.88 -27.07
N VAL A 765 8.94 -15.91 -27.86
CA VAL A 765 7.65 -15.92 -28.53
C VAL A 765 7.92 -15.77 -30.04
N MET A 766 7.61 -16.82 -30.78
CA MET A 766 7.77 -16.90 -32.23
C MET A 766 6.42 -16.81 -32.90
N LEU A 767 6.29 -16.01 -33.95
CA LEU A 767 5.05 -15.59 -34.56
C LEU A 767 5.04 -15.89 -36.07
N SER A 768 3.90 -16.39 -36.57
CA SER A 768 3.61 -16.37 -38.00
C SER A 768 3.42 -14.93 -38.52
N PRO A 769 3.41 -14.69 -39.83
CA PRO A 769 3.24 -13.35 -40.43
C PRO A 769 1.94 -12.62 -40.04
N HIS A 770 0.94 -13.33 -39.55
CA HIS A 770 -0.39 -12.83 -39.21
C HIS A 770 -0.44 -11.85 -38.02
N PHE A 771 0.67 -11.67 -37.30
CA PHE A 771 0.72 -10.83 -36.12
C PHE A 771 1.54 -9.56 -36.35
N GLU A 772 1.07 -8.46 -35.85
CA GLU A 772 1.86 -7.26 -35.61
C GLU A 772 2.22 -7.16 -34.14
N VAL A 773 3.50 -6.90 -33.83
CA VAL A 773 3.96 -6.77 -32.42
C VAL A 773 3.86 -5.31 -32.03
N GLU A 774 3.01 -5.03 -31.06
CA GLU A 774 2.76 -3.68 -30.54
C GLU A 774 3.58 -3.36 -29.30
N GLY A 775 3.95 -4.38 -28.51
CA GLY A 775 4.72 -4.22 -27.29
C GLY A 775 5.45 -5.47 -26.87
N VAL A 776 6.59 -5.27 -26.22
CA VAL A 776 7.36 -6.35 -25.58
C VAL A 776 7.86 -5.86 -24.23
N SER A 777 7.65 -6.64 -23.18
CA SER A 777 8.15 -6.35 -21.85
C SER A 777 8.68 -7.58 -21.13
N VAL A 778 9.62 -7.35 -20.21
CA VAL A 778 10.11 -8.36 -19.26
C VAL A 778 9.96 -7.74 -17.87
N PRO A 779 8.87 -8.01 -17.15
CA PRO A 779 8.59 -7.45 -15.83
C PRO A 779 9.69 -7.77 -14.83
N ARG A 780 10.36 -6.74 -14.29
CA ARG A 780 11.49 -6.87 -13.35
C ARG A 780 11.21 -6.08 -12.08
N ASN A 781 10.49 -6.67 -11.16
CA ASN A 781 10.17 -6.09 -9.86
C ASN A 781 10.71 -6.96 -8.70
N GLU A 782 10.44 -6.57 -7.46
CA GLU A 782 10.92 -7.32 -6.28
C GLU A 782 10.28 -8.72 -6.20
N LEU A 783 9.07 -8.92 -6.72
CA LEU A 783 8.36 -10.20 -6.70
C LEU A 783 8.88 -11.14 -7.78
N THR A 784 9.02 -10.68 -9.03
CA THR A 784 9.53 -11.49 -10.15
C THR A 784 10.97 -11.94 -9.92
N ARG A 785 11.80 -11.15 -9.21
CA ARG A 785 13.18 -11.51 -8.85
C ARG A 785 13.30 -12.71 -7.92
N VAL A 786 12.28 -12.98 -7.14
CA VAL A 786 12.30 -14.07 -6.15
C VAL A 786 11.41 -15.25 -6.53
N ALA A 787 10.49 -15.06 -7.46
CA ALA A 787 9.47 -16.07 -7.75
C ALA A 787 9.98 -17.25 -8.59
N SER A 788 10.92 -17.00 -9.50
CA SER A 788 11.58 -18.01 -10.34
C SER A 788 13.02 -17.59 -10.65
N ASP A 789 13.82 -18.46 -11.20
CA ASP A 789 15.14 -18.13 -11.77
C ASP A 789 15.04 -17.51 -13.17
N HIS A 790 13.85 -17.50 -13.79
CA HIS A 790 13.52 -16.75 -14.99
C HIS A 790 12.71 -15.49 -14.68
N PHE A 791 12.64 -14.55 -15.64
CA PHE A 791 11.67 -13.48 -15.72
C PHE A 791 10.61 -13.79 -16.76
N PRO A 792 9.34 -13.39 -16.57
CA PRO A 792 8.31 -13.55 -17.60
C PRO A 792 8.62 -12.67 -18.81
N LEU A 793 8.32 -13.18 -20.01
CA LEU A 793 8.30 -12.43 -21.26
C LEU A 793 6.85 -12.19 -21.68
N VAL A 794 6.48 -10.92 -21.84
CA VAL A 794 5.12 -10.50 -22.21
C VAL A 794 5.19 -9.81 -23.56
N VAL A 795 4.25 -10.14 -24.45
CA VAL A 795 4.17 -9.62 -25.82
C VAL A 795 2.74 -9.19 -26.12
N ASP A 796 2.57 -7.97 -26.60
CA ASP A 796 1.31 -7.43 -27.10
C ASP A 796 1.24 -7.62 -28.61
N LEU A 797 0.18 -8.27 -29.08
CA LEU A 797 -0.01 -8.65 -30.45
C LEU A 797 -1.34 -8.12 -31.00
N ARG A 798 -1.33 -7.62 -32.22
CA ARG A 798 -2.52 -7.37 -33.02
C ARG A 798 -2.60 -8.42 -34.11
N VAL A 799 -3.75 -9.06 -34.28
CA VAL A 799 -3.98 -10.01 -35.37
C VAL A 799 -4.36 -9.25 -36.62
N SER A 800 -3.46 -9.24 -37.63
CA SER A 800 -3.69 -8.54 -38.90
C SER A 800 -4.84 -9.16 -39.68
N SER A 801 -5.69 -8.34 -40.24
CA SER A 801 -6.78 -8.77 -41.16
C SER A 801 -6.27 -9.03 -42.57
N ALA A 802 -5.11 -8.54 -42.93
CA ALA A 802 -4.52 -8.69 -44.28
C ALA A 802 -3.46 -9.82 -44.27
N ILE A 803 -3.61 -10.80 -45.10
CA ILE A 803 -2.52 -11.72 -45.48
C ILE A 803 -1.50 -10.84 -46.20
N ALA A 804 -0.40 -10.46 -45.54
CA ALA A 804 0.73 -9.90 -46.24
C ALA A 804 1.27 -10.99 -47.19
N ALA A 805 1.06 -10.81 -48.50
CA ALA A 805 1.66 -11.68 -49.49
C ALA A 805 3.16 -11.79 -49.20
N ALA A 806 3.67 -13.00 -49.09
CA ALA A 806 5.09 -13.24 -48.90
C ALA A 806 5.87 -12.51 -50.02
N PRO A 807 6.97 -11.80 -49.73
CA PRO A 807 7.77 -11.24 -50.78
C PRO A 807 8.27 -12.41 -51.62
N THR A 808 7.79 -12.49 -52.85
CA THR A 808 8.32 -13.40 -53.89
C THR A 808 9.79 -13.02 -54.07
N THR A 809 10.69 -13.82 -53.54
CA THR A 809 12.09 -13.76 -53.90
C THR A 809 12.23 -14.19 -55.35
N THR A 810 12.25 -13.23 -56.25
CA THR A 810 12.70 -13.42 -57.62
C THR A 810 14.16 -13.90 -57.55
N PRO A 811 14.54 -15.02 -58.17
CA PRO A 811 15.92 -15.43 -58.17
C PRO A 811 16.76 -14.37 -58.91
N ALA A 812 17.76 -13.84 -58.24
CA ALA A 812 18.71 -12.94 -58.81
C ALA A 812 19.42 -13.62 -60.00
N GLY A 813 19.27 -13.05 -61.20
CA GLY A 813 20.03 -13.44 -62.36
C GLY A 813 21.54 -13.29 -62.16
N PRO A 814 22.36 -13.96 -62.93
CA PRO A 814 23.80 -14.06 -62.71
C PRO A 814 24.49 -12.70 -62.78
N VAL A 815 25.19 -12.37 -61.72
CA VAL A 815 26.04 -11.19 -61.59
C VAL A 815 27.21 -11.28 -62.56
N GLN A 816 27.22 -10.45 -63.61
CA GLN A 816 28.42 -10.25 -64.47
C GLN A 816 29.49 -9.52 -63.65
N CYS A 817 30.64 -10.18 -63.45
CA CYS A 817 31.86 -9.56 -62.91
C CYS A 817 32.41 -8.45 -63.93
N ARG A 818 32.47 -7.22 -63.44
CA ARG A 818 33.30 -6.19 -64.07
C ARG A 818 34.75 -6.24 -63.53
N PRO A 819 35.78 -6.07 -64.34
CA PRO A 819 37.16 -6.11 -63.85
C PRO A 819 37.51 -4.83 -63.03
N ALA A 820 38.35 -5.03 -62.10
CA ALA A 820 38.81 -3.97 -61.15
C ALA A 820 39.71 -2.95 -61.89
N SER A 821 39.41 -1.68 -61.83
CA SER A 821 40.27 -0.54 -62.20
C SER A 821 41.23 -0.24 -61.02
N ALA A 822 42.49 -0.04 -61.41
CA ALA A 822 43.66 0.23 -60.57
C ALA A 822 43.51 1.54 -59.77
N ILE A 823 43.94 1.46 -58.49
CA ILE A 823 44.11 2.65 -57.61
C ILE A 823 45.47 3.29 -57.87
N PRO A 824 45.59 4.63 -58.04
CA PRO A 824 46.88 5.32 -58.08
C PRO A 824 47.33 5.61 -56.60
N VAL A 825 48.62 5.35 -56.36
CA VAL A 825 49.39 5.72 -55.19
C VAL A 825 49.77 7.18 -55.27
N PRO A 826 49.59 8.01 -54.23
CA PRO A 826 50.15 9.36 -54.16
C PRO A 826 51.57 9.33 -53.62
N GLY A 827 52.43 10.13 -54.26
CA GLY A 827 53.77 10.41 -53.79
C GLY A 827 53.85 11.34 -52.60
#